data_6e26d778c6207bb43b656c485c087566
#
_entry.id   6e26d778c6207bb43b656c485c087566
#
_cell.length_a   1.000
_cell.length_b   1.000
_cell.length_c   1.000
_cell.angle_alpha   90.00
_cell.angle_beta   90.00
_cell.angle_gamma   90.00
#
_symmetry.space_group_name_H-M   'P 1'
#
loop_
_entity.id
_entity.type
_entity.pdbx_description
1 polymer ?
#
loop_
_entity_poly.entity_id
_entity_poly.type
_entity_poly.pdbx_seq_one_letter_code
_entity_poly.pdbx_strand_id
1 'polypeptide(L)'
;MQSKSPMTQRLHSLLLLLTALLLGQAICTAQAPAETAQIELIVPKGTQYVNFEVTYLEGAEASNIDFGDGVVEPYKGRAQLVTHNYGSAITEEMIIKIDAAKLTRLRNASQGSRDLAPGFSGFGKIVAPELEMLRLGINNYTLRNSREQMVDLSECPKLEEVYLHNVPGVKLPTERTILKKVVFYSPASSTDRNYATLSNKHLDLSGYTALKEIDIQRQPNLETVDLTGLTALTKLTIKQCDLYKIDGIKELAALTEVDLSRNYLPYSSLPLKRPALTKFDYGQEGVRLAPECVDKNTIHLADMLEVKDADGIAQPTTIKQVRQLNTPRTLKEGQDYILKGNDLIILERGFGGFGGDNPLDSIQLSIKTINAYYPDYGKSRYEDPELKLYIAREGAVYPGEKQLLTFSAGEGGSIKAMAGDAELTTGAEIEPGTPLTFTATPADGYMITEWRVNDKVQMTPGLDKKPITDATFKVNMYSEPMTVTVTFAKAEETYAVTFSKEGEGKLTATVDGKPFTSGTFVAKGTKVLFEAEAFMGYNVEKWLVNGEAIPVHWAQASFTLTVDKTSDVKVFFVVCDAIDAVSATRYQIAQTDQTLTVLGTAANETIGLYTLTGTPVATATGDATLSIAQLPAGVYHLQIGNDWVKVTL
;
A
#
# COMPACT_ATOMS: atom_id res chain seq x y z
N MET A 1 -29.35 -60.50 50.32
CA MET A 1 -28.75 -59.62 49.31
C MET A 1 -29.59 -59.68 48.05
N GLN A 2 -30.54 -58.76 47.91
CA GLN A 2 -31.43 -58.72 46.72
C GLN A 2 -30.87 -57.64 45.76
N SER A 3 -30.50 -58.07 44.53
CA SER A 3 -30.08 -57.24 43.46
C SER A 3 -31.27 -56.41 42.95
N LYS A 4 -31.15 -55.09 43.00
CA LYS A 4 -32.12 -54.17 42.38
C LYS A 4 -32.03 -54.28 40.87
N SER A 5 -33.16 -54.44 40.20
CA SER A 5 -33.30 -54.66 38.78
C SER A 5 -32.83 -53.40 37.95
N PRO A 6 -32.38 -53.60 36.73
CA PRO A 6 -31.90 -52.48 35.88
C PRO A 6 -32.99 -51.46 35.51
N MET A 7 -34.25 -51.75 35.77
CA MET A 7 -35.37 -50.88 35.41
C MET A 7 -35.53 -49.67 36.35
N THR A 8 -35.14 -49.82 37.64
CA THR A 8 -35.17 -48.73 38.61
C THR A 8 -34.07 -47.70 38.43
N GLN A 9 -32.91 -48.10 37.89
CA GLN A 9 -31.82 -47.15 37.58
C GLN A 9 -32.15 -46.28 36.35
N ARG A 10 -32.88 -46.83 35.36
CA ARG A 10 -33.32 -46.05 34.18
C ARG A 10 -34.40 -45.03 34.51
N LEU A 11 -35.30 -45.35 35.50
CA LEU A 11 -36.32 -44.39 35.90
C LEU A 11 -35.76 -43.22 36.70
N HIS A 12 -34.70 -43.42 37.51
CA HIS A 12 -34.03 -42.34 38.26
C HIS A 12 -33.21 -41.43 37.33
N SER A 13 -32.57 -41.98 36.28
CA SER A 13 -31.86 -41.21 35.29
C SER A 13 -32.81 -40.39 34.40
N LEU A 14 -33.98 -40.92 34.07
CA LEU A 14 -34.98 -40.18 33.28
C LEU A 14 -35.65 -39.07 34.10
N LEU A 15 -35.88 -39.28 35.42
CA LEU A 15 -36.44 -38.27 36.31
C LEU A 15 -35.42 -37.12 36.56
N LEU A 16 -34.13 -37.42 36.68
CA LEU A 16 -33.06 -36.42 36.79
C LEU A 16 -32.84 -35.62 35.49
N LEU A 17 -33.04 -36.25 34.31
CA LEU A 17 -33.02 -35.53 33.03
C LEU A 17 -34.26 -34.63 32.86
N LEU A 18 -35.46 -35.06 33.30
CA LEU A 18 -36.66 -34.23 33.23
C LEU A 18 -36.62 -33.04 34.21
N THR A 19 -36.04 -33.21 35.39
CA THR A 19 -35.85 -32.10 36.36
C THR A 19 -34.78 -31.14 35.91
N ALA A 20 -33.74 -31.61 35.21
CA ALA A 20 -32.75 -30.74 34.57
C ALA A 20 -33.33 -29.97 33.38
N LEU A 21 -34.25 -30.55 32.61
CA LEU A 21 -34.94 -29.85 31.52
C LEU A 21 -36.00 -28.84 32.03
N LEU A 22 -36.62 -29.06 33.18
CA LEU A 22 -37.58 -28.15 33.80
C LEU A 22 -36.90 -27.02 34.60
N LEU A 23 -35.69 -27.22 35.11
CA LEU A 23 -34.87 -26.19 35.74
C LEU A 23 -34.05 -25.35 34.71
N GLY A 24 -33.91 -25.84 33.48
CA GLY A 24 -33.26 -25.12 32.38
C GLY A 24 -34.12 -24.04 31.71
N GLN A 25 -35.41 -23.95 32.04
CA GLN A 25 -36.31 -22.93 31.46
C GLN A 25 -36.53 -21.69 32.34
N ALA A 26 -35.77 -21.53 33.40
CA ALA A 26 -35.79 -20.33 34.24
C ALA A 26 -34.41 -19.69 34.38
N ILE A 27 -33.50 -19.86 33.40
CA ILE A 27 -32.46 -18.91 33.19
C ILE A 27 -33.12 -17.75 32.44
N CYS A 28 -33.59 -16.77 33.19
CA CYS A 28 -33.84 -15.44 32.70
C CYS A 28 -32.52 -15.03 32.03
N THR A 29 -32.41 -15.18 30.72
CA THR A 29 -31.39 -14.47 29.95
C THR A 29 -31.69 -13.03 30.26
N ALA A 30 -30.90 -12.43 31.14
CA ALA A 30 -30.83 -10.97 31.22
C ALA A 30 -30.60 -10.53 29.79
N GLN A 31 -31.64 -10.02 29.15
CA GLN A 31 -31.56 -9.42 27.84
C GLN A 31 -30.49 -8.34 28.01
N ALA A 32 -29.39 -8.45 27.28
CA ALA A 32 -28.37 -7.41 27.28
C ALA A 32 -29.10 -6.07 27.15
N PRO A 33 -28.75 -5.05 27.92
CA PRO A 33 -29.45 -3.78 27.87
C PRO A 33 -29.55 -3.39 26.40
N ALA A 34 -30.77 -3.09 25.92
CA ALA A 34 -31.01 -2.72 24.53
C ALA A 34 -30.01 -1.62 24.19
N GLU A 35 -29.22 -1.85 23.17
CA GLU A 35 -28.24 -0.84 22.74
C GLU A 35 -28.96 0.47 22.43
N THR A 36 -28.43 1.58 22.93
CA THR A 36 -28.99 2.89 22.67
C THR A 36 -29.01 3.14 21.17
N ALA A 37 -30.20 3.45 20.63
CA ALA A 37 -30.37 3.75 19.22
C ALA A 37 -29.61 5.05 18.88
N GLN A 38 -28.52 4.93 18.13
CA GLN A 38 -27.60 6.02 17.85
C GLN A 38 -26.89 5.79 16.52
N ILE A 39 -26.66 6.89 15.79
CA ILE A 39 -25.71 6.90 14.68
C ILE A 39 -24.55 7.85 15.02
N GLU A 40 -23.35 7.37 14.86
CA GLU A 40 -22.11 8.13 15.03
C GLU A 40 -21.49 8.45 13.67
N LEU A 41 -21.27 9.76 13.40
CA LEU A 41 -20.56 10.25 12.22
C LEU A 41 -19.22 10.83 12.66
N ILE A 42 -18.15 10.37 12.03
CA ILE A 42 -16.79 10.81 12.35
C ILE A 42 -16.45 12.02 11.49
N VAL A 43 -16.17 13.14 12.15
CA VAL A 43 -15.81 14.42 11.52
C VAL A 43 -14.29 14.57 11.55
N PRO A 44 -13.62 14.66 10.40
CA PRO A 44 -12.17 14.71 10.35
C PRO A 44 -11.61 16.04 10.84
N LYS A 45 -10.41 15.99 11.40
CA LYS A 45 -9.58 17.17 11.69
C LYS A 45 -9.52 18.10 10.47
N GLY A 46 -9.58 19.40 10.71
CA GLY A 46 -9.56 20.44 9.67
C GLY A 46 -10.94 20.83 9.15
N THR A 47 -12.00 20.16 9.58
CA THR A 47 -13.37 20.52 9.23
C THR A 47 -13.80 21.77 10.01
N GLN A 48 -14.41 22.73 9.35
CA GLN A 48 -14.96 23.93 9.97
C GLN A 48 -16.47 23.87 10.13
N TYR A 49 -17.14 23.22 9.19
CA TYR A 49 -18.60 23.06 9.23
C TYR A 49 -19.02 21.71 8.65
N VAL A 50 -20.14 21.21 9.12
CA VAL A 50 -20.81 20.02 8.59
C VAL A 50 -22.24 20.35 8.18
N ASN A 51 -22.73 19.64 7.17
CA ASN A 51 -24.14 19.71 6.79
C ASN A 51 -24.63 18.33 6.34
N PHE A 52 -25.84 17.99 6.77
CA PHE A 52 -26.54 16.76 6.39
C PHE A 52 -28.05 16.96 6.63
N GLU A 53 -28.85 16.04 6.15
CA GLU A 53 -30.29 16.11 6.32
C GLU A 53 -30.79 14.91 7.12
N VAL A 54 -31.65 15.18 8.07
CA VAL A 54 -32.34 14.19 8.91
C VAL A 54 -33.85 14.26 8.71
N THR A 55 -34.51 13.11 8.84
CA THR A 55 -35.96 13.00 8.91
C THR A 55 -36.33 12.05 10.04
N TYR A 56 -37.20 12.48 10.89
CA TYR A 56 -37.74 11.68 12.01
C TYR A 56 -39.20 11.29 11.77
N LEU A 57 -39.68 10.30 12.48
CA LEU A 57 -41.08 9.90 12.46
C LEU A 57 -42.00 11.11 12.73
N GLU A 58 -43.08 11.19 11.98
CA GLU A 58 -44.08 12.28 12.14
C GLU A 58 -44.75 12.16 13.51
N GLY A 59 -44.87 13.29 14.23
CA GLY A 59 -45.42 13.30 15.57
C GLY A 59 -44.52 12.84 16.70
N ALA A 60 -43.29 12.42 16.39
CA ALA A 60 -42.31 12.07 17.42
C ALA A 60 -41.84 13.30 18.21
N GLU A 61 -41.45 13.10 19.47
CA GLU A 61 -40.72 14.11 20.25
C GLU A 61 -39.38 14.40 19.56
N ALA A 62 -38.81 15.58 19.86
CA ALA A 62 -37.53 15.97 19.29
C ALA A 62 -36.41 15.03 19.74
N SER A 63 -35.59 14.59 18.81
CA SER A 63 -34.37 13.79 19.02
C SER A 63 -33.16 14.70 18.97
N ASN A 64 -32.16 14.44 19.81
CA ASN A 64 -30.98 15.28 19.94
C ASN A 64 -29.87 14.87 18.98
N ILE A 65 -29.13 15.87 18.50
CA ILE A 65 -27.87 15.70 17.79
C ILE A 65 -26.79 16.40 18.62
N ASP A 66 -25.80 15.63 19.08
CA ASP A 66 -24.60 16.10 19.77
C ASP A 66 -23.47 16.25 18.75
N PHE A 67 -22.96 17.46 18.57
CA PHE A 67 -21.92 17.76 17.57
C PHE A 67 -20.49 17.44 18.03
N GLY A 68 -20.32 17.00 19.28
CA GLY A 68 -19.02 16.61 19.84
C GLY A 68 -18.20 17.76 20.41
N ASP A 69 -18.63 19.00 20.22
CA ASP A 69 -18.00 20.22 20.76
C ASP A 69 -18.73 20.81 21.98
N GLY A 70 -19.70 20.06 22.52
CA GLY A 70 -20.56 20.48 23.62
C GLY A 70 -21.88 21.12 23.18
N VAL A 71 -22.09 21.28 21.90
CA VAL A 71 -23.36 21.76 21.35
C VAL A 71 -24.29 20.59 21.08
N VAL A 72 -25.51 20.66 21.61
CA VAL A 72 -26.55 19.65 21.40
C VAL A 72 -27.82 20.36 20.93
N GLU A 73 -28.36 19.96 19.79
CA GLU A 73 -29.56 20.59 19.22
C GLU A 73 -30.66 19.55 18.98
N PRO A 74 -31.95 19.94 19.24
CA PRO A 74 -33.09 19.07 19.00
C PRO A 74 -33.64 19.20 17.58
N TYR A 75 -33.94 18.06 16.95
CA TYR A 75 -34.54 17.97 15.61
C TYR A 75 -35.76 17.04 15.62
N LYS A 76 -36.79 17.31 14.80
CA LYS A 76 -38.02 16.51 14.71
C LYS A 76 -38.75 16.61 13.38
N GLY A 77 -39.51 15.58 13.05
CA GLY A 77 -40.49 15.58 11.96
C GLY A 77 -39.85 15.51 10.58
N ARG A 78 -40.36 16.27 9.62
CA ARG A 78 -40.00 16.20 8.18
C ARG A 78 -38.53 16.56 7.95
N ALA A 79 -38.05 16.31 6.73
CA ALA A 79 -36.68 16.56 6.30
C ALA A 79 -36.15 17.92 6.73
N GLN A 80 -35.10 17.94 7.55
CA GLN A 80 -34.48 19.14 8.07
C GLN A 80 -32.99 19.13 7.72
N LEU A 81 -32.52 20.29 7.18
CA LEU A 81 -31.11 20.52 6.97
C LEU A 81 -30.46 20.83 8.33
N VAL A 82 -29.55 19.99 8.75
CA VAL A 82 -28.65 20.18 9.88
C VAL A 82 -27.40 20.88 9.37
N THR A 83 -27.06 22.02 9.96
CA THR A 83 -25.82 22.73 9.65
C THR A 83 -25.17 23.13 10.97
N HIS A 84 -23.94 22.71 11.18
CA HIS A 84 -23.17 23.09 12.36
C HIS A 84 -21.82 23.68 11.97
N ASN A 85 -21.46 24.80 12.60
CA ASN A 85 -20.21 25.53 12.37
C ASN A 85 -19.38 25.51 13.66
N TYR A 86 -18.25 24.86 13.63
CA TYR A 86 -17.30 24.77 14.75
C TYR A 86 -16.56 26.09 15.02
N GLY A 87 -16.88 27.18 14.30
CA GLY A 87 -16.23 28.49 14.46
C GLY A 87 -14.85 28.57 13.79
N SER A 88 -14.04 27.56 13.93
CA SER A 88 -12.73 27.37 13.27
C SER A 88 -12.55 25.91 12.85
N ALA A 89 -11.55 25.64 12.02
CA ALA A 89 -11.20 24.26 11.68
C ALA A 89 -10.84 23.46 12.95
N ILE A 90 -11.52 22.33 13.19
CA ILE A 90 -11.28 21.51 14.37
C ILE A 90 -9.86 20.94 14.36
N THR A 91 -9.23 20.85 15.52
CA THR A 91 -7.84 20.42 15.67
C THR A 91 -7.68 18.91 15.87
N GLU A 92 -8.77 18.25 16.26
CA GLU A 92 -8.84 16.79 16.49
C GLU A 92 -10.08 16.24 15.78
N GLU A 93 -10.15 14.93 15.65
CA GLU A 93 -11.33 14.23 15.14
C GLU A 93 -12.47 14.35 16.14
N MET A 94 -13.69 14.63 15.65
CA MET A 94 -14.89 14.72 16.47
C MET A 94 -15.91 13.67 16.06
N ILE A 95 -16.79 13.30 16.97
CA ILE A 95 -17.89 12.37 16.73
C ILE A 95 -19.21 13.09 16.93
N ILE A 96 -19.99 13.19 15.84
CA ILE A 96 -21.38 13.61 15.93
C ILE A 96 -22.21 12.40 16.33
N LYS A 97 -23.04 12.54 17.36
CA LYS A 97 -23.96 11.51 17.84
C LYS A 97 -25.38 11.91 17.56
N ILE A 98 -26.05 11.14 16.72
CA ILE A 98 -27.44 11.35 16.33
C ILE A 98 -28.31 10.37 17.13
N ASP A 99 -29.25 10.85 17.94
CA ASP A 99 -30.29 10.00 18.50
C ASP A 99 -31.15 9.44 17.36
N ALA A 100 -31.05 8.13 17.15
CA ALA A 100 -31.62 7.43 16.01
C ALA A 100 -32.89 6.63 16.36
N ALA A 101 -33.41 6.74 17.58
CA ALA A 101 -34.58 5.96 18.01
C ALA A 101 -35.82 6.18 17.13
N LYS A 102 -35.95 7.35 16.53
CA LYS A 102 -37.07 7.75 15.66
C LYS A 102 -36.60 8.29 14.30
N LEU A 103 -35.32 8.14 13.99
CA LEU A 103 -34.74 8.59 12.73
C LEU A 103 -35.16 7.64 11.59
N THR A 104 -35.77 8.20 10.55
CA THR A 104 -36.20 7.42 9.37
C THR A 104 -35.29 7.65 8.17
N ARG A 105 -34.65 8.84 8.06
CA ARG A 105 -33.73 9.12 6.94
C ARG A 105 -32.54 9.95 7.38
N LEU A 106 -31.39 9.57 6.87
CA LEU A 106 -30.13 10.30 7.04
C LEU A 106 -29.43 10.40 5.68
N ARG A 107 -29.13 11.63 5.23
CA ARG A 107 -28.44 11.84 3.97
C ARG A 107 -27.52 13.06 3.99
N ASN A 108 -26.52 13.08 3.13
CA ASN A 108 -25.73 14.29 2.86
C ASN A 108 -26.62 15.37 2.27
N ALA A 109 -26.36 16.65 2.59
CA ALA A 109 -27.15 17.80 2.15
C ALA A 109 -27.01 18.15 0.66
N SER A 110 -26.05 17.58 -0.05
CA SER A 110 -25.79 17.87 -1.47
C SER A 110 -26.89 17.32 -2.38
N GLN A 111 -27.40 18.15 -3.28
CA GLN A 111 -28.44 17.78 -4.26
C GLN A 111 -27.92 17.16 -5.56
N GLY A 112 -26.58 17.10 -5.77
CA GLY A 112 -25.97 16.51 -6.95
C GLY A 112 -25.98 14.99 -6.90
N SER A 113 -26.25 14.33 -8.02
CA SER A 113 -26.41 12.88 -8.09
C SER A 113 -25.11 12.07 -7.92
N ARG A 114 -23.94 12.70 -7.85
CA ARG A 114 -22.63 12.04 -7.77
C ARG A 114 -21.61 12.69 -6.85
N ASP A 115 -21.78 13.97 -6.51
CA ASP A 115 -20.83 14.70 -5.66
C ASP A 115 -21.43 14.85 -4.26
N LEU A 116 -21.18 13.86 -3.41
CA LEU A 116 -21.51 13.96 -2.00
C LEU A 116 -20.52 14.95 -1.37
N ALA A 117 -21.04 16.04 -0.82
CA ALA A 117 -20.22 17.02 -0.14
C ALA A 117 -19.43 16.33 0.99
N PRO A 118 -18.12 16.48 1.04
CA PRO A 118 -17.29 15.82 2.00
C PRO A 118 -17.46 16.45 3.38
N GLY A 119 -17.95 15.66 4.33
CA GLY A 119 -18.11 16.13 5.71
C GLY A 119 -17.63 15.11 6.73
N PHE A 120 -17.51 13.84 6.34
CA PHE A 120 -17.24 12.76 7.27
C PHE A 120 -16.05 11.91 6.80
N SER A 121 -15.27 11.41 7.76
CA SER A 121 -14.15 10.47 7.52
C SER A 121 -14.51 9.03 7.82
N GLY A 122 -15.65 8.76 8.42
CA GLY A 122 -16.10 7.43 8.76
C GLY A 122 -17.41 7.41 9.52
N PHE A 123 -17.74 6.20 9.98
CA PHE A 123 -18.88 5.92 10.83
C PHE A 123 -18.39 5.24 12.11
N GLY A 124 -19.00 5.58 13.23
CA GLY A 124 -18.90 4.79 14.45
C GLY A 124 -20.06 3.79 14.53
N LYS A 125 -20.73 3.77 15.68
CA LYS A 125 -21.89 2.93 15.95
C LYS A 125 -23.07 3.33 15.06
N ILE A 126 -23.82 2.33 14.51
CA ILE A 126 -25.06 2.52 13.78
C ILE A 126 -26.10 1.56 14.33
N VAL A 127 -27.01 2.06 15.17
CA VAL A 127 -28.18 1.35 15.69
C VAL A 127 -29.38 2.23 15.44
N ALA A 128 -30.17 1.92 14.42
CA ALA A 128 -31.24 2.79 13.95
C ALA A 128 -32.49 1.98 13.55
N PRO A 129 -33.34 1.62 14.52
CA PRO A 129 -34.44 0.67 14.34
C PRO A 129 -35.56 1.17 13.40
N GLU A 130 -35.68 2.47 13.21
CA GLU A 130 -36.69 3.09 12.34
C GLU A 130 -36.11 3.60 11.01
N LEU A 131 -34.81 3.41 10.76
CA LEU A 131 -34.14 3.95 9.58
C LEU A 131 -34.58 3.23 8.30
N GLU A 132 -35.18 3.99 7.39
CA GLU A 132 -35.65 3.55 6.07
C GLU A 132 -34.65 3.86 4.95
N MET A 133 -33.91 4.99 5.08
CA MET A 133 -32.95 5.41 4.08
C MET A 133 -31.66 5.93 4.71
N LEU A 134 -30.55 5.40 4.23
CA LEU A 134 -29.20 5.91 4.51
C LEU A 134 -28.51 6.31 3.20
N ARG A 135 -28.12 7.59 3.08
CA ARG A 135 -27.36 8.09 1.93
C ARG A 135 -26.21 8.97 2.38
N LEU A 136 -25.04 8.36 2.51
CA LEU A 136 -23.85 9.03 3.00
C LEU A 136 -22.62 8.69 2.15
N GLY A 137 -21.67 9.60 2.14
CA GLY A 137 -20.36 9.40 1.54
C GLY A 137 -19.25 9.90 2.45
N ILE A 138 -18.11 9.26 2.35
CA ILE A 138 -16.90 9.59 3.11
C ILE A 138 -15.98 10.46 2.26
N ASN A 139 -15.39 11.49 2.89
CA ASN A 139 -14.38 12.32 2.24
C ASN A 139 -13.01 11.64 2.24
N ASN A 140 -12.41 11.57 1.09
CA ASN A 140 -11.17 10.84 0.85
C ASN A 140 -9.88 11.47 1.37
N TYR A 141 -9.84 12.77 1.54
CA TYR A 141 -8.60 13.45 1.89
C TYR A 141 -8.03 13.06 3.25
N THR A 142 -8.82 12.39 4.08
CA THR A 142 -8.47 12.00 5.45
C THR A 142 -8.27 10.49 5.65
N LEU A 143 -8.61 9.64 4.65
CA LEU A 143 -8.55 8.18 4.77
C LEU A 143 -7.15 7.60 4.96
N ARG A 144 -6.08 8.34 4.76
CA ARG A 144 -4.72 7.85 5.05
C ARG A 144 -4.49 7.47 6.52
N ASN A 145 -5.36 7.90 7.43
CA ASN A 145 -5.26 7.64 8.87
C ASN A 145 -6.56 7.12 9.51
N SER A 146 -7.66 7.01 8.77
CA SER A 146 -8.91 6.48 9.31
C SER A 146 -8.87 4.96 9.29
N ARG A 147 -9.25 4.37 10.40
CA ARG A 147 -9.39 2.92 10.60
C ARG A 147 -10.24 2.35 9.46
N GLU A 148 -9.86 1.20 8.93
CA GLU A 148 -10.65 0.39 8.00
C GLU A 148 -11.95 -0.10 8.68
N GLN A 149 -12.82 0.84 9.02
CA GLN A 149 -14.02 0.51 9.78
C GLN A 149 -15.16 0.21 8.81
N MET A 150 -15.60 -1.03 8.81
CA MET A 150 -16.77 -1.49 8.08
C MET A 150 -18.02 -0.74 8.54
N VAL A 151 -18.86 -0.29 7.60
CA VAL A 151 -20.18 0.27 7.89
C VAL A 151 -21.11 -0.89 8.26
N ASP A 152 -21.42 -1.03 9.55
CA ASP A 152 -22.30 -2.10 10.05
C ASP A 152 -23.75 -1.60 10.12
N LEU A 153 -24.62 -2.13 9.25
CA LEU A 153 -26.04 -1.81 9.18
C LEU A 153 -26.92 -2.95 9.74
N SER A 154 -26.33 -3.94 10.42
CA SER A 154 -27.07 -5.10 10.94
C SER A 154 -28.20 -4.72 11.91
N GLU A 155 -28.07 -3.58 12.59
CA GLU A 155 -29.04 -3.03 13.54
C GLU A 155 -29.99 -1.98 12.92
N CYS A 156 -30.23 -2.08 11.59
CA CYS A 156 -31.15 -1.23 10.83
C CYS A 156 -32.24 -2.06 10.15
N PRO A 157 -33.15 -2.71 10.89
CA PRO A 157 -34.07 -3.71 10.35
C PRO A 157 -35.13 -3.17 9.36
N LYS A 158 -35.39 -1.87 9.35
CA LYS A 158 -36.36 -1.23 8.45
C LYS A 158 -35.72 -0.56 7.24
N LEU A 159 -34.42 -0.75 7.03
CA LEU A 159 -33.68 -0.08 5.94
C LEU A 159 -34.17 -0.56 4.57
N GLU A 160 -34.78 0.36 3.82
CA GLU A 160 -35.28 0.12 2.47
C GLU A 160 -34.29 0.51 1.38
N GLU A 161 -33.51 1.58 1.62
CA GLU A 161 -32.56 2.10 0.64
C GLU A 161 -31.23 2.46 1.28
N VAL A 162 -30.13 1.99 0.69
CA VAL A 162 -28.78 2.30 1.10
C VAL A 162 -27.95 2.82 -0.07
N TYR A 163 -27.34 4.00 0.14
CA TYR A 163 -26.42 4.63 -0.81
C TYR A 163 -25.13 4.97 -0.07
N LEU A 164 -24.06 4.27 -0.37
CA LEU A 164 -22.75 4.47 0.26
C LEU A 164 -21.70 4.81 -0.79
N HIS A 165 -20.97 5.87 -0.54
CA HIS A 165 -19.88 6.30 -1.40
C HIS A 165 -18.57 6.32 -0.63
N ASN A 166 -17.51 5.76 -1.23
CA ASN A 166 -16.15 5.74 -0.65
C ASN A 166 -16.07 5.07 0.72
N VAL A 167 -16.80 4.00 0.94
CA VAL A 167 -16.74 3.26 2.20
C VAL A 167 -15.78 2.06 2.08
N PRO A 168 -15.03 1.75 3.14
CA PRO A 168 -14.05 0.67 3.11
C PRO A 168 -14.68 -0.73 3.20
N GLY A 169 -15.93 -0.85 3.61
CA GLY A 169 -16.66 -2.12 3.70
C GLY A 169 -18.06 -1.92 4.22
N VAL A 170 -18.93 -2.89 4.00
CA VAL A 170 -20.32 -2.85 4.45
C VAL A 170 -20.78 -4.21 4.97
N LYS A 171 -21.54 -4.19 6.06
CA LYS A 171 -22.36 -5.30 6.54
C LYS A 171 -23.82 -4.86 6.48
N LEU A 172 -24.61 -5.54 5.68
CA LEU A 172 -25.99 -5.20 5.41
C LEU A 172 -26.93 -5.60 6.57
N PRO A 173 -28.19 -5.07 6.60
CA PRO A 173 -29.17 -5.45 7.61
C PRO A 173 -29.38 -6.96 7.69
N THR A 174 -29.62 -7.46 8.89
CA THR A 174 -29.96 -8.88 9.10
C THR A 174 -31.36 -9.22 8.58
N GLU A 175 -32.28 -8.23 8.56
CA GLU A 175 -33.61 -8.38 7.96
C GLU A 175 -33.51 -8.28 6.44
N ARG A 176 -33.79 -9.40 5.74
CA ARG A 176 -33.58 -9.53 4.29
C ARG A 176 -34.83 -9.28 3.44
N THR A 177 -35.97 -8.99 4.06
CA THR A 177 -37.25 -8.84 3.31
C THR A 177 -37.65 -7.41 3.04
N ILE A 178 -36.91 -6.41 3.53
CA ILE A 178 -37.27 -5.00 3.50
C ILE A 178 -36.45 -4.20 2.48
N LEU A 179 -35.16 -4.48 2.36
CA LEU A 179 -34.22 -3.70 1.53
C LEU A 179 -34.60 -3.76 0.05
N LYS A 180 -34.85 -2.60 -0.56
CA LYS A 180 -35.33 -2.45 -1.96
C LYS A 180 -34.25 -1.95 -2.90
N LYS A 181 -33.25 -1.21 -2.39
CA LYS A 181 -32.23 -0.60 -3.21
C LYS A 181 -30.86 -0.54 -2.52
N VAL A 182 -29.83 -0.92 -3.27
CA VAL A 182 -28.42 -0.88 -2.87
C VAL A 182 -27.62 -0.10 -3.90
N VAL A 183 -26.89 0.94 -3.46
CA VAL A 183 -25.98 1.72 -4.29
C VAL A 183 -24.63 1.86 -3.60
N PHE A 184 -23.59 1.29 -4.19
CA PHE A 184 -22.21 1.44 -3.74
C PHE A 184 -21.36 2.02 -4.87
N TYR A 185 -20.75 3.16 -4.63
CA TYR A 185 -20.01 3.88 -5.66
C TYR A 185 -18.68 4.40 -5.12
N SER A 186 -17.60 4.22 -5.89
CA SER A 186 -16.34 4.92 -5.68
C SER A 186 -16.05 5.82 -6.89
N PRO A 187 -15.73 7.10 -6.72
CA PRO A 187 -15.38 8.00 -7.82
C PRO A 187 -14.00 7.68 -8.41
N ALA A 188 -13.22 6.80 -7.79
CA ALA A 188 -11.87 6.46 -8.22
C ALA A 188 -11.80 6.04 -9.69
N SER A 189 -10.81 6.57 -10.40
CA SER A 189 -10.24 5.88 -11.56
C SER A 189 -9.32 4.77 -11.05
N SER A 190 -9.09 3.71 -11.81
CA SER A 190 -8.21 2.59 -11.45
C SER A 190 -6.77 2.99 -11.08
N THR A 191 -6.39 4.23 -11.31
CA THR A 191 -5.07 4.80 -11.03
C THR A 191 -5.02 5.71 -9.80
N ASP A 192 -6.18 6.08 -9.24
CA ASP A 192 -6.24 7.01 -8.12
C ASP A 192 -6.43 6.24 -6.79
N ARG A 193 -5.32 6.00 -6.10
CA ARG A 193 -5.26 5.26 -4.82
C ARG A 193 -5.83 6.04 -3.62
N ASN A 194 -6.42 7.20 -3.85
CA ASN A 194 -6.90 8.06 -2.78
C ASN A 194 -8.37 7.80 -2.40
N TYR A 195 -9.04 6.83 -3.06
CA TYR A 195 -10.47 6.55 -2.82
C TYR A 195 -10.65 5.22 -2.11
N ALA A 196 -11.50 5.20 -1.08
CA ALA A 196 -11.90 3.96 -0.44
C ALA A 196 -12.78 3.14 -1.40
N THR A 197 -12.51 1.87 -1.44
CA THR A 197 -13.30 0.87 -2.14
C THR A 197 -13.69 -0.21 -1.14
N LEU A 198 -14.79 -0.90 -1.39
CA LEU A 198 -15.20 -2.02 -0.54
C LEU A 198 -14.04 -3.01 -0.39
N SER A 199 -13.71 -3.36 0.84
CA SER A 199 -12.80 -4.47 1.16
C SER A 199 -13.49 -5.84 1.03
N ASN A 200 -14.83 -5.85 0.88
CA ASN A 200 -15.60 -7.05 0.67
C ASN A 200 -15.19 -7.70 -0.65
N LYS A 201 -14.50 -8.83 -0.58
CA LYS A 201 -14.23 -9.66 -1.77
C LYS A 201 -15.48 -10.39 -2.22
N HIS A 202 -16.31 -10.80 -1.27
CA HIS A 202 -17.59 -11.45 -1.49
C HIS A 202 -18.72 -10.60 -0.90
N LEU A 203 -19.78 -10.38 -1.68
CA LEU A 203 -20.98 -9.67 -1.25
C LEU A 203 -22.19 -10.62 -1.31
N ASP A 204 -22.67 -11.06 -0.15
CA ASP A 204 -23.86 -11.87 -0.04
C ASP A 204 -25.12 -10.98 -0.04
N LEU A 205 -25.86 -11.01 -1.14
CA LEU A 205 -27.16 -10.40 -1.29
C LEU A 205 -28.28 -11.45 -1.35
N SER A 206 -27.97 -12.73 -1.12
CA SER A 206 -28.94 -13.80 -1.18
C SER A 206 -30.10 -13.56 -0.20
N GLY A 207 -31.30 -13.90 -0.62
CA GLY A 207 -32.50 -13.79 0.22
C GLY A 207 -33.01 -12.37 0.50
N TYR A 208 -32.38 -11.30 -0.01
CA TYR A 208 -32.98 -9.95 0.05
C TYR A 208 -34.12 -9.82 -0.96
N THR A 209 -35.21 -10.52 -0.70
CA THR A 209 -36.30 -10.77 -1.66
C THR A 209 -37.06 -9.52 -2.13
N ALA A 210 -36.96 -8.42 -1.40
CA ALA A 210 -37.57 -7.13 -1.79
C ALA A 210 -36.66 -6.27 -2.72
N LEU A 211 -35.38 -6.66 -2.94
CA LEU A 211 -34.46 -5.89 -3.77
C LEU A 211 -34.96 -5.79 -5.20
N LYS A 212 -35.07 -4.53 -5.66
CA LYS A 212 -35.50 -4.15 -7.02
C LYS A 212 -34.37 -3.55 -7.85
N GLU A 213 -33.42 -2.90 -7.19
CA GLU A 213 -32.32 -2.20 -7.85
C GLU A 213 -31.01 -2.39 -7.10
N ILE A 214 -29.96 -2.79 -7.83
CA ILE A 214 -28.58 -2.88 -7.36
C ILE A 214 -27.73 -2.03 -8.31
N ASP A 215 -26.96 -1.09 -7.75
CA ASP A 215 -25.99 -0.27 -8.49
C ASP A 215 -24.65 -0.23 -7.76
N ILE A 216 -23.72 -1.06 -8.19
CA ILE A 216 -22.37 -1.20 -7.62
C ILE A 216 -21.35 -0.86 -8.70
N GLN A 217 -20.56 0.19 -8.48
CA GLN A 217 -19.61 0.63 -9.49
C GLN A 217 -18.24 0.93 -8.89
N ARG A 218 -17.19 0.56 -9.65
CA ARG A 218 -15.78 0.87 -9.33
C ARG A 218 -15.35 0.34 -7.96
N GLN A 219 -15.60 -0.95 -7.74
CA GLN A 219 -15.21 -1.69 -6.54
C GLN A 219 -14.18 -2.76 -6.93
N PRO A 220 -12.88 -2.42 -7.08
CA PRO A 220 -11.86 -3.33 -7.61
C PRO A 220 -11.55 -4.54 -6.71
N ASN A 221 -11.99 -4.54 -5.46
CA ASN A 221 -11.81 -5.69 -4.57
C ASN A 221 -12.99 -6.66 -4.61
N LEU A 222 -14.12 -6.29 -5.23
CA LEU A 222 -15.31 -7.13 -5.28
C LEU A 222 -15.15 -8.22 -6.33
N GLU A 223 -14.97 -9.45 -5.89
CA GLU A 223 -14.66 -10.61 -6.70
C GLU A 223 -15.88 -11.49 -7.00
N THR A 224 -16.78 -11.64 -6.03
CA THR A 224 -17.98 -12.49 -6.17
C THR A 224 -19.22 -11.83 -5.55
N VAL A 225 -20.39 -12.10 -6.12
CA VAL A 225 -21.68 -11.64 -5.59
C VAL A 225 -22.69 -12.79 -5.64
N ASP A 226 -23.43 -12.98 -4.56
CA ASP A 226 -24.54 -13.92 -4.52
C ASP A 226 -25.88 -13.18 -4.61
N LEU A 227 -26.63 -13.44 -5.67
CA LEU A 227 -27.94 -12.87 -5.97
C LEU A 227 -29.07 -13.91 -5.83
N THR A 228 -28.80 -15.05 -5.19
CA THR A 228 -29.76 -16.15 -5.07
C THR A 228 -31.04 -15.68 -4.39
N GLY A 229 -32.18 -15.96 -5.02
CA GLY A 229 -33.51 -15.65 -4.48
C GLY A 229 -34.01 -14.23 -4.69
N LEU A 230 -33.29 -13.35 -5.42
CA LEU A 230 -33.71 -11.97 -5.68
C LEU A 230 -34.77 -11.86 -6.78
N THR A 231 -35.89 -12.53 -6.62
CA THR A 231 -36.93 -12.66 -7.67
C THR A 231 -37.60 -11.33 -8.05
N ALA A 232 -37.52 -10.28 -7.20
CA ALA A 232 -38.05 -8.95 -7.47
C ALA A 232 -37.06 -8.03 -8.19
N LEU A 233 -35.82 -8.46 -8.44
CA LEU A 233 -34.78 -7.62 -9.01
C LEU A 233 -35.06 -7.30 -10.48
N THR A 234 -35.20 -5.99 -10.77
CA THR A 234 -35.49 -5.49 -12.12
C THR A 234 -34.31 -4.76 -12.76
N LYS A 235 -33.44 -4.14 -11.93
CA LYS A 235 -32.28 -3.40 -12.38
C LYS A 235 -31.01 -3.87 -11.67
N LEU A 236 -30.03 -4.25 -12.46
CA LEU A 236 -28.74 -4.72 -11.97
C LEU A 236 -27.61 -4.00 -12.67
N THR A 237 -26.88 -3.18 -11.95
CA THR A 237 -25.62 -2.58 -12.41
C THR A 237 -24.51 -3.01 -11.46
N ILE A 238 -23.56 -3.80 -11.96
CA ILE A 238 -22.30 -4.10 -11.26
C ILE A 238 -21.19 -3.98 -12.29
N LYS A 239 -20.49 -2.84 -12.32
CA LYS A 239 -19.52 -2.57 -13.37
C LYS A 239 -18.22 -1.94 -12.88
N GLN A 240 -17.15 -2.16 -13.65
CA GLN A 240 -15.80 -1.69 -13.29
C GLN A 240 -15.38 -2.23 -11.90
N CYS A 241 -15.64 -3.52 -11.66
CA CYS A 241 -15.24 -4.27 -10.49
C CYS A 241 -14.30 -5.41 -10.94
N ASP A 242 -13.71 -6.13 -10.00
CA ASP A 242 -12.91 -7.33 -10.32
C ASP A 242 -13.77 -8.62 -10.29
N LEU A 243 -15.05 -8.47 -10.57
CA LEU A 243 -16.05 -9.49 -10.45
C LEU A 243 -15.84 -10.62 -11.47
N TYR A 244 -15.70 -11.86 -10.99
CA TYR A 244 -15.53 -13.03 -11.83
C TYR A 244 -16.61 -14.10 -11.62
N LYS A 245 -17.49 -13.95 -10.60
CA LYS A 245 -18.58 -14.89 -10.32
C LYS A 245 -19.82 -14.18 -9.80
N ILE A 246 -20.98 -14.55 -10.32
CA ILE A 246 -22.29 -14.15 -9.81
C ILE A 246 -23.14 -15.39 -9.66
N ASP A 247 -23.50 -15.73 -8.43
CA ASP A 247 -24.43 -16.81 -8.13
C ASP A 247 -25.88 -16.33 -8.26
N GLY A 248 -26.80 -17.20 -8.66
CA GLY A 248 -28.23 -16.94 -8.74
C GLY A 248 -28.70 -16.04 -9.90
N ILE A 249 -27.79 -15.56 -10.78
CA ILE A 249 -28.15 -14.57 -11.81
C ILE A 249 -29.06 -15.14 -12.91
N LYS A 250 -28.96 -16.43 -13.21
CA LYS A 250 -29.74 -17.08 -14.30
C LYS A 250 -31.22 -17.22 -13.95
N GLU A 251 -31.54 -17.29 -12.67
CA GLU A 251 -32.88 -17.43 -12.12
C GLU A 251 -33.66 -16.11 -12.12
N LEU A 252 -33.00 -14.97 -12.30
CA LEU A 252 -33.58 -13.62 -12.17
C LEU A 252 -34.43 -13.26 -13.41
N ALA A 253 -35.66 -13.76 -13.47
CA ALA A 253 -36.55 -13.59 -14.62
C ALA A 253 -37.13 -12.17 -14.75
N ALA A 254 -37.15 -11.36 -13.68
CA ALA A 254 -37.72 -10.02 -13.64
C ALA A 254 -36.74 -8.93 -14.14
N LEU A 255 -35.49 -9.25 -14.47
CA LEU A 255 -34.49 -8.30 -14.95
C LEU A 255 -34.93 -7.64 -16.25
N THR A 256 -34.96 -6.29 -16.25
CA THR A 256 -35.25 -5.44 -17.41
C THR A 256 -34.04 -4.65 -17.88
N GLU A 257 -33.15 -4.28 -16.96
CA GLU A 257 -31.95 -3.50 -17.24
C GLU A 257 -30.75 -4.15 -16.52
N VAL A 258 -29.69 -4.45 -17.26
CA VAL A 258 -28.46 -5.04 -16.74
C VAL A 258 -27.25 -4.33 -17.35
N ASP A 259 -26.31 -3.92 -16.50
CA ASP A 259 -24.98 -3.46 -16.89
C ASP A 259 -23.93 -4.18 -16.01
N LEU A 260 -23.31 -5.20 -16.61
CA LEU A 260 -22.22 -5.98 -16.02
C LEU A 260 -20.88 -5.72 -16.71
N SER A 261 -20.79 -4.61 -17.44
CA SER A 261 -19.62 -4.28 -18.26
C SER A 261 -18.36 -4.04 -17.41
N ARG A 262 -17.20 -4.32 -18.01
CA ARG A 262 -15.88 -4.10 -17.41
C ARG A 262 -15.66 -4.84 -16.11
N ASN A 263 -15.98 -6.11 -16.12
CA ASN A 263 -15.63 -7.09 -15.12
C ASN A 263 -14.83 -8.23 -15.79
N TYR A 264 -14.74 -9.37 -15.13
CA TYR A 264 -14.02 -10.57 -15.58
C TYR A 264 -14.91 -11.81 -15.58
N LEU A 265 -16.20 -11.64 -15.85
CA LEU A 265 -17.22 -12.67 -15.73
C LEU A 265 -17.13 -13.70 -16.87
N PRO A 266 -17.17 -15.02 -16.60
CA PRO A 266 -17.41 -16.04 -17.61
C PRO A 266 -18.88 -16.01 -18.09
N TYR A 267 -19.20 -16.69 -19.19
CA TYR A 267 -20.59 -16.78 -19.71
C TYR A 267 -21.56 -17.37 -18.68
N SER A 268 -21.08 -18.26 -17.82
CA SER A 268 -21.88 -18.87 -16.74
C SER A 268 -22.42 -17.83 -15.75
N SER A 269 -21.74 -16.73 -15.57
CA SER A 269 -22.11 -15.63 -14.68
C SER A 269 -22.84 -14.47 -15.37
N LEU A 270 -23.37 -14.68 -16.56
CA LEU A 270 -24.23 -13.73 -17.28
C LEU A 270 -25.70 -14.14 -17.18
N PRO A 271 -26.64 -13.16 -17.10
CA PRO A 271 -28.08 -13.46 -17.10
C PRO A 271 -28.52 -14.04 -18.45
N LEU A 272 -29.55 -14.85 -18.41
CA LEU A 272 -30.19 -15.35 -19.63
C LEU A 272 -30.91 -14.21 -20.36
N LYS A 273 -30.77 -14.13 -21.68
CA LYS A 273 -31.54 -13.19 -22.49
C LYS A 273 -33.01 -13.62 -22.53
N ARG A 274 -33.85 -12.75 -22.04
CA ARG A 274 -35.31 -12.91 -22.01
C ARG A 274 -35.97 -11.67 -22.65
N PRO A 275 -37.22 -11.75 -23.17
CA PRO A 275 -37.89 -10.58 -23.75
C PRO A 275 -38.01 -9.36 -22.83
N ALA A 276 -38.07 -9.57 -21.51
CA ALA A 276 -38.13 -8.51 -20.51
C ALA A 276 -36.81 -7.72 -20.40
N LEU A 277 -35.67 -8.34 -20.74
CA LEU A 277 -34.34 -7.73 -20.64
C LEU A 277 -34.11 -6.81 -21.85
N THR A 278 -34.48 -5.52 -21.70
CA THR A 278 -34.46 -4.53 -22.79
C THR A 278 -33.13 -3.77 -22.89
N LYS A 279 -32.36 -3.71 -21.79
CA LYS A 279 -31.02 -3.12 -21.75
C LYS A 279 -30.04 -4.11 -21.15
N PHE A 280 -29.03 -4.48 -21.91
CA PHE A 280 -28.05 -5.45 -21.48
C PHE A 280 -26.65 -5.09 -21.99
N ASP A 281 -25.82 -4.56 -21.09
CA ASP A 281 -24.39 -4.32 -21.31
C ASP A 281 -23.57 -5.35 -20.53
N TYR A 282 -22.73 -6.09 -21.23
CA TYR A 282 -21.95 -7.20 -20.67
C TYR A 282 -20.54 -7.31 -21.26
N GLY A 283 -20.03 -6.23 -21.85
CA GLY A 283 -18.66 -6.19 -22.38
C GLY A 283 -17.62 -6.37 -21.28
N GLN A 284 -16.84 -7.46 -21.34
CA GLN A 284 -15.86 -7.81 -20.31
C GLN A 284 -14.45 -7.28 -20.62
N GLU A 285 -13.67 -6.97 -19.60
CA GLU A 285 -12.24 -6.62 -19.71
C GLU A 285 -11.37 -7.88 -19.95
N GLY A 286 -11.87 -9.03 -19.56
CA GLY A 286 -11.26 -10.34 -19.67
C GLY A 286 -12.16 -11.39 -19.03
N VAL A 287 -11.60 -12.56 -18.73
CA VAL A 287 -12.25 -13.60 -17.94
C VAL A 287 -11.31 -14.02 -16.82
N ARG A 288 -11.85 -14.11 -15.62
CA ARG A 288 -11.15 -14.71 -14.49
C ARG A 288 -11.94 -15.95 -14.08
N LEU A 289 -11.35 -17.12 -14.30
CA LEU A 289 -11.95 -18.37 -13.85
C LEU A 289 -11.71 -18.55 -12.34
N ALA A 290 -12.66 -19.22 -11.70
CA ALA A 290 -12.48 -19.63 -10.31
C ALA A 290 -11.25 -20.55 -10.17
N PRO A 291 -10.55 -20.54 -9.02
CA PRO A 291 -9.33 -21.33 -8.84
C PRO A 291 -9.53 -22.84 -9.11
N GLU A 292 -10.70 -23.36 -8.75
CA GLU A 292 -11.08 -24.75 -8.99
C GLU A 292 -11.19 -25.14 -10.47
N CYS A 293 -11.21 -24.16 -11.36
CA CYS A 293 -11.21 -24.40 -12.81
C CYS A 293 -9.82 -24.75 -13.36
N VAL A 294 -8.78 -24.80 -12.53
CA VAL A 294 -7.42 -25.12 -12.98
C VAL A 294 -6.88 -26.30 -12.17
N ASP A 295 -6.54 -27.39 -12.84
CA ASP A 295 -5.89 -28.57 -12.27
C ASP A 295 -4.63 -28.90 -13.07
N LYS A 296 -3.45 -28.74 -12.45
CA LYS A 296 -2.13 -28.97 -13.07
C LYS A 296 -1.99 -28.23 -14.41
N ASN A 297 -1.99 -28.96 -15.51
CA ASN A 297 -1.91 -28.44 -16.86
C ASN A 297 -3.26 -28.37 -17.57
N THR A 298 -4.36 -28.59 -16.87
CA THR A 298 -5.71 -28.60 -17.40
C THR A 298 -6.49 -27.38 -16.92
N ILE A 299 -7.13 -26.70 -17.83
CA ILE A 299 -8.04 -25.58 -17.56
C ILE A 299 -9.45 -26.02 -17.95
N HIS A 300 -10.34 -26.12 -16.97
CA HIS A 300 -11.73 -26.49 -17.15
C HIS A 300 -12.52 -25.28 -17.64
N LEU A 301 -12.95 -25.30 -18.91
CA LEU A 301 -13.60 -24.18 -19.57
C LEU A 301 -15.14 -24.35 -19.67
N ALA A 302 -15.75 -25.22 -18.86
CA ALA A 302 -17.20 -25.42 -18.88
C ALA A 302 -17.95 -24.10 -18.75
N ASP A 303 -17.54 -23.23 -17.83
CA ASP A 303 -18.10 -21.90 -17.61
C ASP A 303 -18.03 -20.98 -18.86
N MET A 304 -17.14 -21.28 -19.78
CA MET A 304 -16.94 -20.54 -21.02
C MET A 304 -17.54 -21.22 -22.25
N LEU A 305 -17.66 -22.53 -22.25
CA LEU A 305 -18.06 -23.30 -23.43
C LEU A 305 -19.50 -23.81 -23.34
N GLU A 306 -20.00 -24.12 -22.16
CA GLU A 306 -21.36 -24.62 -21.95
C GLU A 306 -22.39 -23.49 -21.77
N VAL A 307 -22.67 -22.78 -22.87
CA VAL A 307 -23.70 -21.72 -22.85
C VAL A 307 -25.04 -22.31 -23.27
N LYS A 308 -26.08 -22.06 -22.49
CA LYS A 308 -27.48 -22.41 -22.79
C LYS A 308 -28.33 -21.14 -22.76
N ASP A 309 -29.34 -21.08 -23.62
CA ASP A 309 -30.34 -20.01 -23.62
C ASP A 309 -31.44 -20.23 -22.55
N ALA A 310 -32.45 -19.37 -22.58
CA ALA A 310 -33.53 -19.41 -21.61
C ALA A 310 -34.42 -20.68 -21.72
N ASP A 311 -34.41 -21.32 -22.84
CA ASP A 311 -35.15 -22.56 -23.14
C ASP A 311 -34.29 -23.82 -22.89
N GLY A 312 -33.06 -23.62 -22.40
CA GLY A 312 -32.09 -24.69 -22.16
C GLY A 312 -31.38 -25.21 -23.40
N ILE A 313 -31.56 -24.56 -24.54
CA ILE A 313 -30.95 -24.98 -25.82
C ILE A 313 -29.47 -24.55 -25.81
N ALA A 314 -28.60 -25.48 -26.20
CA ALA A 314 -27.16 -25.21 -26.25
C ALA A 314 -26.83 -24.14 -27.32
N GLN A 315 -26.08 -23.14 -26.89
CA GLN A 315 -25.57 -22.06 -27.75
C GLN A 315 -24.07 -22.28 -27.96
N PRO A 316 -23.62 -22.67 -29.13
CA PRO A 316 -22.25 -23.10 -29.37
C PRO A 316 -21.25 -21.96 -29.15
N THR A 317 -20.24 -22.25 -28.36
CA THR A 317 -19.07 -21.39 -28.16
C THR A 317 -17.86 -22.00 -28.83
N THR A 318 -17.16 -21.24 -29.66
CA THR A 318 -15.93 -21.70 -30.33
C THR A 318 -14.72 -20.95 -29.83
N ILE A 319 -13.63 -21.66 -29.56
CA ILE A 319 -12.31 -21.06 -29.31
C ILE A 319 -11.71 -20.72 -30.69
N LYS A 320 -11.39 -19.46 -30.89
CA LYS A 320 -10.76 -18.99 -32.15
C LYS A 320 -9.24 -18.91 -32.02
N GLN A 321 -8.73 -18.65 -30.86
CA GLN A 321 -7.31 -18.46 -30.63
C GLN A 321 -6.96 -18.65 -29.16
N VAL A 322 -5.82 -19.27 -28.91
CA VAL A 322 -5.16 -19.33 -27.61
C VAL A 322 -3.79 -18.68 -27.76
N ARG A 323 -3.50 -17.66 -26.96
CA ARG A 323 -2.23 -16.93 -26.96
C ARG A 323 -1.65 -16.86 -25.55
N GLN A 324 -0.35 -16.77 -25.47
CA GLN A 324 0.35 -16.41 -24.24
C GLN A 324 0.46 -14.88 -24.17
N LEU A 325 -0.04 -14.25 -23.11
CA LEU A 325 -0.15 -12.77 -23.04
C LEU A 325 1.20 -12.05 -22.99
N ASN A 326 2.17 -12.66 -22.32
CA ASN A 326 3.50 -12.04 -22.12
C ASN A 326 4.45 -12.29 -23.32
N THR A 327 3.98 -12.96 -24.36
CA THR A 327 4.72 -13.21 -25.58
C THR A 327 3.79 -13.07 -26.79
N PRO A 328 4.30 -12.66 -27.95
CA PRO A 328 3.47 -12.58 -29.18
C PRO A 328 3.12 -13.96 -29.76
N ARG A 329 3.28 -15.04 -28.97
CA ARG A 329 3.13 -16.41 -29.46
C ARG A 329 1.67 -16.85 -29.40
N THR A 330 1.13 -17.23 -30.56
CA THR A 330 -0.11 -17.99 -30.66
C THR A 330 0.19 -19.48 -30.46
N LEU A 331 -0.53 -20.10 -29.54
CA LEU A 331 -0.43 -21.52 -29.26
C LEU A 331 -1.19 -22.32 -30.33
N LYS A 332 -0.66 -23.48 -30.70
CA LYS A 332 -1.22 -24.35 -31.75
C LYS A 332 -1.85 -25.59 -31.12
N GLU A 333 -3.10 -25.85 -31.47
CA GLU A 333 -3.79 -27.08 -31.10
C GLU A 333 -3.04 -28.31 -31.61
N GLY A 334 -2.98 -29.35 -30.79
CA GLY A 334 -2.24 -30.58 -31.10
C GLY A 334 -0.72 -30.49 -30.91
N GLN A 335 -0.15 -29.28 -30.72
CA GLN A 335 1.29 -29.07 -30.47
C GLN A 335 1.57 -28.45 -29.12
N ASP A 336 0.84 -27.40 -28.75
CA ASP A 336 1.05 -26.62 -27.55
C ASP A 336 -0.08 -26.86 -26.53
N TYR A 337 -1.28 -27.18 -27.00
CA TYR A 337 -2.43 -27.57 -26.20
C TYR A 337 -3.33 -28.56 -26.96
N ILE A 338 -4.20 -29.24 -26.24
CA ILE A 338 -5.31 -30.00 -26.78
C ILE A 338 -6.62 -29.60 -26.09
N LEU A 339 -7.73 -29.70 -26.86
CA LEU A 339 -9.08 -29.58 -26.32
C LEU A 339 -9.69 -30.97 -26.19
N LYS A 340 -10.15 -31.33 -24.99
CA LYS A 340 -10.84 -32.57 -24.72
C LYS A 340 -12.16 -32.26 -24.00
N GLY A 341 -13.25 -32.23 -24.75
CA GLY A 341 -14.52 -31.72 -24.23
C GLY A 341 -14.39 -30.24 -23.85
N ASN A 342 -14.63 -29.91 -22.59
CA ASN A 342 -14.50 -28.56 -22.07
C ASN A 342 -13.13 -28.29 -21.43
N ASP A 343 -12.19 -29.20 -21.55
CA ASP A 343 -10.87 -29.09 -20.97
C ASP A 343 -9.85 -28.60 -21.99
N LEU A 344 -9.15 -27.52 -21.66
CA LEU A 344 -7.97 -27.06 -22.37
C LEU A 344 -6.74 -27.60 -21.62
N ILE A 345 -6.09 -28.60 -22.22
CA ILE A 345 -4.91 -29.25 -21.62
C ILE A 345 -3.66 -28.67 -22.28
N ILE A 346 -2.81 -28.03 -21.50
CA ILE A 346 -1.55 -27.46 -21.97
C ILE A 346 -0.48 -28.55 -22.03
N LEU A 347 0.19 -28.69 -23.15
CA LEU A 347 1.28 -29.62 -23.34
C LEU A 347 2.61 -28.97 -22.96
N GLU A 348 3.60 -29.76 -22.47
CA GLU A 348 4.93 -29.26 -22.04
C GLU A 348 5.63 -28.38 -23.09
N ARG A 349 5.40 -28.63 -24.37
CA ARG A 349 5.92 -27.81 -25.47
C ARG A 349 5.32 -26.42 -25.56
N GLY A 350 4.11 -26.21 -25.05
CA GLY A 350 3.44 -24.90 -25.03
C GLY A 350 4.20 -23.86 -24.21
N PHE A 351 5.01 -24.29 -23.29
CA PHE A 351 5.76 -23.45 -22.36
C PHE A 351 7.26 -23.30 -22.71
N GLY A 352 7.75 -24.01 -23.74
CA GLY A 352 9.15 -24.01 -24.15
C GLY A 352 9.57 -22.77 -24.95
N GLY A 353 9.78 -21.68 -24.28
CA GLY A 353 10.34 -20.43 -24.85
C GLY A 353 10.89 -19.50 -23.78
N PHE A 354 10.63 -19.80 -22.52
CA PHE A 354 11.25 -19.17 -21.37
C PHE A 354 12.12 -20.21 -20.64
N GLY A 355 13.38 -19.97 -20.58
CA GLY A 355 14.31 -20.85 -19.89
C GLY A 355 13.85 -21.11 -18.46
N GLY A 356 13.39 -22.32 -18.20
CA GLY A 356 13.14 -22.90 -16.89
C GLY A 356 11.76 -22.69 -16.30
N ASP A 357 11.10 -23.79 -16.03
CA ASP A 357 10.28 -24.11 -14.86
C ASP A 357 9.34 -23.01 -14.32
N ASN A 358 8.50 -22.42 -15.15
CA ASN A 358 7.38 -21.61 -14.66
C ASN A 358 6.11 -22.47 -14.69
N PRO A 359 5.54 -22.79 -13.52
CA PRO A 359 4.27 -23.49 -13.44
C PRO A 359 3.14 -22.67 -14.08
N LEU A 360 2.02 -23.32 -14.43
CA LEU A 360 0.82 -22.72 -15.02
C LEU A 360 0.32 -21.44 -14.34
N ASP A 361 0.62 -21.29 -13.06
CA ASP A 361 0.29 -20.13 -12.24
C ASP A 361 0.96 -18.81 -12.69
N SER A 362 1.99 -18.88 -13.54
CA SER A 362 2.67 -17.72 -14.12
C SER A 362 2.22 -17.38 -15.54
N ILE A 363 1.35 -18.19 -16.14
CA ILE A 363 0.96 -18.04 -17.54
C ILE A 363 -0.36 -17.30 -17.64
N GLN A 364 -0.29 -16.11 -18.19
CA GLN A 364 -1.48 -15.41 -18.62
C GLN A 364 -1.80 -15.87 -20.03
N LEU A 365 -2.94 -16.54 -20.18
CA LEU A 365 -3.48 -16.94 -21.48
C LEU A 365 -4.54 -15.96 -21.94
N SER A 366 -4.52 -15.63 -23.21
CA SER A 366 -5.64 -15.01 -23.89
C SER A 366 -6.35 -16.08 -24.69
N ILE A 367 -7.62 -16.31 -24.37
CA ILE A 367 -8.48 -17.23 -25.12
C ILE A 367 -9.55 -16.40 -25.82
N LYS A 368 -9.46 -16.32 -27.14
CA LYS A 368 -10.49 -15.66 -27.94
C LYS A 368 -11.63 -16.64 -28.22
N THR A 369 -12.80 -16.34 -27.67
CA THR A 369 -14.03 -17.12 -27.93
C THR A 369 -15.02 -16.33 -28.77
N ILE A 370 -15.86 -17.04 -29.54
CA ILE A 370 -17.02 -16.48 -30.24
C ILE A 370 -18.25 -17.27 -29.83
N ASN A 371 -19.26 -16.54 -29.38
CA ASN A 371 -20.57 -17.07 -29.07
C ASN A 371 -21.67 -16.17 -29.68
N ALA A 372 -22.53 -16.70 -30.53
CA ALA A 372 -23.56 -15.91 -31.19
C ALA A 372 -24.66 -15.42 -30.23
N TYR A 373 -24.85 -16.10 -29.10
CA TYR A 373 -25.81 -15.69 -28.09
C TYR A 373 -25.32 -14.46 -27.29
N TYR A 374 -23.98 -14.29 -27.15
CA TYR A 374 -23.37 -13.12 -26.50
C TYR A 374 -22.34 -12.44 -27.43
N PRO A 375 -22.77 -11.79 -28.53
CA PRO A 375 -21.87 -11.28 -29.57
C PRO A 375 -20.97 -10.12 -29.12
N ASP A 376 -21.35 -9.39 -28.06
CA ASP A 376 -20.64 -8.22 -27.55
C ASP A 376 -19.74 -8.54 -26.33
N TYR A 377 -19.56 -9.82 -26.04
CA TYR A 377 -18.91 -10.27 -24.80
C TYR A 377 -17.49 -9.75 -24.62
N GLY A 378 -16.65 -9.76 -25.64
CA GLY A 378 -15.28 -9.25 -25.59
C GLY A 378 -15.14 -7.76 -25.94
N LYS A 379 -16.24 -7.02 -26.09
CA LYS A 379 -16.22 -5.60 -26.43
C LYS A 379 -16.12 -4.75 -25.17
N SER A 380 -14.90 -4.41 -24.81
CA SER A 380 -14.64 -3.37 -23.81
C SER A 380 -14.53 -1.99 -24.48
N ARG A 381 -14.31 -0.94 -23.67
CA ARG A 381 -14.17 0.45 -24.12
C ARG A 381 -13.10 0.66 -25.22
N TYR A 382 -12.19 -0.27 -25.39
CA TYR A 382 -11.03 -0.17 -26.29
C TYR A 382 -11.13 -1.08 -27.52
N GLU A 383 -12.30 -1.60 -27.83
CA GLU A 383 -12.58 -2.42 -29.04
C GLU A 383 -11.68 -3.64 -29.24
N ASP A 384 -10.94 -4.07 -28.24
CA ASP A 384 -10.08 -5.23 -28.35
C ASP A 384 -10.87 -6.49 -27.93
N PRO A 385 -11.24 -7.37 -28.88
CA PRO A 385 -12.07 -8.53 -28.59
C PRO A 385 -11.31 -9.67 -27.89
N GLU A 386 -10.11 -9.42 -27.40
CA GLU A 386 -9.30 -10.44 -26.74
C GLU A 386 -9.72 -10.58 -25.28
N LEU A 387 -10.31 -11.72 -24.96
CA LEU A 387 -10.56 -12.13 -23.58
C LEU A 387 -9.26 -12.61 -22.95
N LYS A 388 -8.82 -11.93 -21.93
CA LYS A 388 -7.66 -12.30 -21.13
C LYS A 388 -8.11 -13.26 -20.04
N LEU A 389 -7.58 -14.48 -20.05
CA LEU A 389 -7.78 -15.41 -18.96
C LEU A 389 -6.78 -15.11 -17.87
N TYR A 390 -7.29 -14.61 -16.73
CA TYR A 390 -6.50 -14.44 -15.52
C TYR A 390 -6.73 -15.65 -14.62
N ILE A 391 -5.69 -16.44 -14.40
CA ILE A 391 -5.71 -17.52 -13.43
C ILE A 391 -5.45 -16.88 -12.07
N ALA A 392 -6.43 -16.94 -11.17
CA ALA A 392 -6.32 -16.36 -9.85
C ALA A 392 -5.25 -17.10 -9.03
N ARG A 393 -4.26 -16.37 -8.48
CA ARG A 393 -3.13 -16.92 -7.72
C ARG A 393 -3.38 -17.05 -6.22
N GLU A 394 -4.20 -16.21 -5.63
CA GLU A 394 -4.41 -16.21 -4.20
C GLU A 394 -5.56 -17.16 -3.81
N GLY A 395 -5.22 -18.21 -3.05
CA GLY A 395 -6.17 -19.17 -2.49
C GLY A 395 -6.53 -20.34 -3.38
N ALA A 396 -5.84 -20.55 -4.51
CA ALA A 396 -6.02 -21.75 -5.33
C ALA A 396 -5.55 -22.98 -4.53
N VAL A 397 -6.48 -23.78 -4.06
CA VAL A 397 -6.20 -25.12 -3.58
C VAL A 397 -6.07 -26.00 -4.82
N TYR A 398 -4.84 -26.36 -5.17
CA TYR A 398 -4.60 -27.35 -6.19
C TYR A 398 -4.83 -28.73 -5.56
N PRO A 399 -5.86 -29.50 -5.96
CA PRO A 399 -5.97 -30.89 -5.55
C PRO A 399 -4.87 -31.67 -6.25
N GLY A 400 -3.75 -31.83 -5.62
CA GLY A 400 -2.57 -32.53 -6.11
C GLY A 400 -1.97 -33.39 -4.99
N GLU A 401 -1.18 -34.40 -5.35
CA GLU A 401 -0.36 -35.10 -4.37
C GLU A 401 0.52 -34.09 -3.63
N LYS A 402 0.61 -34.23 -2.30
CA LYS A 402 1.47 -33.41 -1.47
C LYS A 402 2.90 -33.47 -2.00
N GLN A 403 3.57 -32.35 -2.02
CA GLN A 403 4.92 -32.21 -2.52
C GLN A 403 5.91 -31.99 -1.38
N LEU A 404 7.10 -32.51 -1.55
CA LEU A 404 8.17 -32.40 -0.56
C LEU A 404 8.68 -30.97 -0.47
N LEU A 405 8.63 -30.39 0.72
CA LEU A 405 9.23 -29.09 1.04
C LEU A 405 10.54 -29.31 1.80
N THR A 406 11.66 -28.87 1.25
CA THR A 406 12.92 -28.78 1.98
C THR A 406 13.36 -27.33 2.13
N PHE A 407 13.97 -27.00 3.26
CA PHE A 407 14.52 -25.67 3.46
C PHE A 407 15.74 -25.70 4.38
N SER A 408 16.67 -24.80 4.13
CA SER A 408 17.89 -24.67 4.90
C SER A 408 18.43 -23.25 4.92
N ALA A 409 19.20 -22.95 5.95
CA ALA A 409 19.96 -21.72 6.10
C ALA A 409 21.44 -22.00 5.82
N GLY A 410 22.12 -21.07 5.16
CA GLY A 410 23.57 -21.06 5.06
C GLY A 410 24.26 -20.73 6.39
N GLU A 411 25.59 -20.73 6.42
CA GLU A 411 26.36 -20.27 7.57
C GLU A 411 25.98 -18.80 7.91
N GLY A 412 25.89 -18.51 9.19
CA GLY A 412 25.65 -17.13 9.68
C GLY A 412 24.19 -16.81 9.97
N GLY A 413 23.30 -17.80 10.04
CA GLY A 413 21.91 -17.57 10.44
C GLY A 413 21.08 -18.83 10.55
N SER A 414 19.78 -18.65 10.77
CA SER A 414 18.79 -19.72 10.85
C SER A 414 17.55 -19.38 10.04
N ILE A 415 16.73 -20.41 9.75
CA ILE A 415 15.47 -20.29 9.01
C ILE A 415 14.38 -21.03 9.74
N LYS A 416 13.18 -20.45 9.74
CA LYS A 416 11.91 -21.08 10.14
C LYS A 416 10.92 -21.01 9.00
N ALA A 417 10.04 -22.01 8.89
CA ALA A 417 8.96 -22.04 7.91
C ALA A 417 7.62 -22.23 8.60
N MET A 418 6.61 -21.52 8.12
CA MET A 418 5.21 -21.57 8.64
C MET A 418 4.25 -21.79 7.48
N ALA A 419 3.17 -22.56 7.72
CA ALA A 419 1.97 -22.62 6.89
C ALA A 419 0.78 -22.15 7.74
N GLY A 420 0.33 -20.92 7.55
CA GLY A 420 -0.55 -20.26 8.50
C GLY A 420 0.08 -20.19 9.88
N ASP A 421 -0.59 -20.74 10.90
CA ASP A 421 -0.07 -20.78 12.28
C ASP A 421 0.76 -22.04 12.60
N ALA A 422 0.91 -22.97 11.65
CA ALA A 422 1.64 -24.22 11.84
C ALA A 422 3.11 -24.07 11.47
N GLU A 423 4.03 -24.36 12.41
CA GLU A 423 5.49 -24.44 12.14
C GLU A 423 5.80 -25.73 11.39
N LEU A 424 6.57 -25.62 10.31
CA LEU A 424 6.97 -26.71 9.45
C LEU A 424 8.38 -27.19 9.76
N THR A 425 8.61 -28.47 9.52
CA THR A 425 9.96 -29.06 9.50
C THR A 425 10.39 -29.31 8.06
N THR A 426 11.69 -29.18 7.78
CA THR A 426 12.22 -29.53 6.46
C THR A 426 11.95 -31.01 6.18
N GLY A 427 11.53 -31.33 4.96
CA GLY A 427 11.05 -32.66 4.59
C GLY A 427 9.54 -32.86 4.76
N ALA A 428 8.78 -31.81 5.13
CA ALA A 428 7.33 -31.88 5.22
C ALA A 428 6.69 -32.05 3.83
N GLU A 429 5.64 -32.86 3.77
CA GLU A 429 4.80 -33.00 2.58
C GLU A 429 3.63 -31.98 2.65
N ILE A 430 3.64 -31.03 1.74
CA ILE A 430 2.72 -29.89 1.73
C ILE A 430 1.88 -29.91 0.45
N GLU A 431 0.62 -29.58 0.57
CA GLU A 431 -0.27 -29.43 -0.59
C GLU A 431 0.16 -28.25 -1.48
N PRO A 432 0.23 -28.44 -2.80
CA PRO A 432 0.50 -27.34 -3.74
C PRO A 432 -0.45 -26.15 -3.50
N GLY A 433 0.08 -24.93 -3.65
CA GLY A 433 -0.70 -23.72 -3.42
C GLY A 433 -0.78 -23.26 -1.95
N THR A 434 -0.36 -24.08 -0.98
CA THR A 434 -0.32 -23.69 0.44
C THR A 434 0.57 -22.46 0.63
N PRO A 435 0.06 -21.34 1.21
CA PRO A 435 0.88 -20.18 1.51
C PRO A 435 1.93 -20.49 2.58
N LEU A 436 3.18 -20.25 2.24
CA LEU A 436 4.33 -20.48 3.11
C LEU A 436 4.99 -19.16 3.48
N THR A 437 5.37 -19.03 4.73
CA THR A 437 6.13 -17.89 5.24
C THR A 437 7.43 -18.41 5.83
N PHE A 438 8.55 -17.97 5.29
CA PHE A 438 9.89 -18.25 5.80
C PHE A 438 10.41 -17.05 6.55
N THR A 439 11.01 -17.28 7.73
CA THR A 439 11.66 -16.23 8.51
C THR A 439 13.12 -16.60 8.70
N ALA A 440 14.01 -15.74 8.23
CA ALA A 440 15.44 -15.86 8.43
C ALA A 440 15.89 -15.01 9.61
N THR A 441 16.73 -15.55 10.46
CA THR A 441 17.34 -14.82 11.58
C THR A 441 18.86 -14.86 11.41
N PRO A 442 19.48 -13.74 10.97
CA PRO A 442 20.93 -13.65 10.92
C PRO A 442 21.55 -13.77 12.32
N ALA A 443 22.69 -14.40 12.41
CA ALA A 443 23.54 -14.36 13.59
C ALA A 443 24.19 -12.97 13.74
N ASP A 444 24.73 -12.67 14.93
CA ASP A 444 25.39 -11.40 15.18
C ASP A 444 26.50 -11.12 14.15
N GLY A 445 26.45 -9.95 13.54
CA GLY A 445 27.39 -9.50 12.53
C GLY A 445 27.18 -10.15 11.14
N TYR A 446 26.05 -10.78 10.90
CA TYR A 446 25.66 -11.29 9.57
C TYR A 446 24.43 -10.57 9.03
N MET A 447 24.29 -10.57 7.70
CA MET A 447 23.13 -10.03 6.98
C MET A 447 22.67 -11.04 5.92
N ILE A 448 21.39 -11.01 5.61
CA ILE A 448 20.81 -11.82 4.54
C ILE A 448 21.32 -11.27 3.21
N THR A 449 21.80 -12.16 2.32
CA THR A 449 22.26 -11.78 0.99
C THR A 449 21.27 -12.13 -0.10
N GLU A 450 20.60 -13.26 0.01
CA GLU A 450 19.59 -13.67 -0.96
C GLU A 450 18.74 -14.84 -0.44
N TRP A 451 17.56 -14.97 -1.01
CA TRP A 451 16.70 -16.14 -0.94
C TRP A 451 16.74 -16.88 -2.26
N ARG A 452 16.71 -18.20 -2.21
CA ARG A 452 16.60 -19.06 -3.38
C ARG A 452 15.43 -20.02 -3.24
N VAL A 453 14.74 -20.27 -4.35
CA VAL A 453 13.75 -21.34 -4.49
C VAL A 453 14.20 -22.21 -5.65
N ASN A 454 14.38 -23.51 -5.40
CA ASN A 454 14.91 -24.46 -6.39
C ASN A 454 16.16 -23.89 -7.10
N ASP A 455 17.14 -23.44 -6.30
CA ASP A 455 18.41 -22.82 -6.71
C ASP A 455 18.30 -21.49 -7.49
N LYS A 456 17.11 -20.96 -7.69
CA LYS A 456 16.91 -19.67 -8.35
C LYS A 456 16.84 -18.53 -7.34
N VAL A 457 17.67 -17.51 -7.52
CA VAL A 457 17.67 -16.30 -6.68
C VAL A 457 16.34 -15.57 -6.85
N GLN A 458 15.73 -15.23 -5.72
CA GLN A 458 14.47 -14.48 -5.69
C GLN A 458 14.77 -12.98 -5.74
N MET A 459 14.11 -12.30 -6.66
CA MET A 459 14.36 -10.89 -6.98
C MET A 459 13.19 -10.00 -6.57
N THR A 460 13.48 -8.76 -6.19
CA THR A 460 12.46 -7.75 -5.96
C THR A 460 11.67 -7.45 -7.25
N PRO A 461 10.36 -7.18 -7.16
CA PRO A 461 9.58 -6.78 -8.33
C PRO A 461 10.01 -5.39 -8.83
N GLY A 462 9.98 -5.18 -10.15
CA GLY A 462 10.29 -3.88 -10.78
C GLY A 462 11.39 -3.96 -11.84
N LEU A 463 11.82 -2.78 -12.34
CA LEU A 463 12.87 -2.68 -13.37
C LEU A 463 14.27 -2.90 -12.77
N ASP A 464 14.50 -2.41 -11.56
CA ASP A 464 15.77 -2.58 -10.82
C ASP A 464 15.70 -3.86 -9.95
N LYS A 465 15.76 -5.01 -10.59
CA LYS A 465 15.75 -6.31 -9.92
C LYS A 465 16.96 -6.48 -9.02
N LYS A 466 16.74 -6.65 -7.72
CA LYS A 466 17.77 -6.97 -6.72
C LYS A 466 17.38 -8.25 -5.96
N PRO A 467 18.34 -9.04 -5.46
CA PRO A 467 18.03 -10.15 -4.56
C PRO A 467 17.17 -9.68 -3.38
N ILE A 468 16.17 -10.50 -3.01
CA ILE A 468 15.38 -10.27 -1.81
C ILE A 468 16.26 -10.52 -0.60
N THR A 469 16.37 -9.53 0.30
CA THR A 469 17.17 -9.59 1.54
C THR A 469 16.31 -9.37 2.80
N ASP A 470 15.00 -9.32 2.65
CA ASP A 470 14.07 -9.19 3.78
C ASP A 470 14.15 -10.40 4.71
N ALA A 471 13.98 -10.17 6.01
CA ALA A 471 13.97 -11.24 7.02
C ALA A 471 12.81 -12.22 6.83
N THR A 472 11.75 -11.80 6.14
CA THR A 472 10.58 -12.62 5.84
C THR A 472 10.41 -12.79 4.34
N PHE A 473 10.33 -14.04 3.91
CA PHE A 473 10.07 -14.42 2.53
C PHE A 473 8.78 -15.23 2.44
N LYS A 474 7.88 -14.85 1.53
CA LYS A 474 6.59 -15.51 1.32
C LYS A 474 6.51 -16.09 -0.09
N VAL A 475 6.05 -17.33 -0.17
CA VAL A 475 5.86 -18.06 -1.43
C VAL A 475 4.80 -19.14 -1.24
N ASN A 476 4.06 -19.48 -2.28
CA ASN A 476 3.14 -20.63 -2.21
C ASN A 476 3.90 -21.91 -2.55
N MET A 477 3.50 -23.02 -1.94
CA MET A 477 4.04 -24.34 -2.27
C MET A 477 3.83 -24.66 -3.75
N TYR A 478 4.88 -25.11 -4.43
CA TYR A 478 4.79 -25.50 -5.85
C TYR A 478 4.09 -26.85 -6.04
N SER A 479 3.69 -27.15 -7.27
CA SER A 479 3.15 -28.46 -7.67
C SER A 479 4.24 -29.53 -7.88
N GLU A 480 5.48 -29.21 -7.55
CA GLU A 480 6.68 -30.05 -7.59
C GLU A 480 7.47 -29.89 -6.28
N PRO A 481 8.41 -30.79 -5.96
CA PRO A 481 9.26 -30.64 -4.78
C PRO A 481 9.93 -29.27 -4.75
N MET A 482 9.86 -28.60 -3.60
CA MET A 482 10.37 -27.24 -3.43
C MET A 482 11.48 -27.19 -2.39
N THR A 483 12.59 -26.57 -2.77
CA THR A 483 13.71 -26.30 -1.88
C THR A 483 13.87 -24.82 -1.70
N VAL A 484 13.81 -24.33 -0.45
CA VAL A 484 14.02 -22.92 -0.10
C VAL A 484 15.31 -22.79 0.68
N THR A 485 16.22 -21.93 0.21
CA THR A 485 17.46 -21.63 0.91
C THR A 485 17.62 -20.14 1.12
N VAL A 486 18.23 -19.77 2.24
CA VAL A 486 18.64 -18.41 2.54
C VAL A 486 20.13 -18.38 2.81
N THR A 487 20.83 -17.41 2.25
CA THR A 487 22.27 -17.23 2.45
C THR A 487 22.57 -15.96 3.21
N PHE A 488 23.68 -15.99 3.95
CA PHE A 488 24.13 -14.87 4.77
C PHE A 488 25.58 -14.52 4.44
N ALA A 489 25.94 -13.26 4.61
CA ALA A 489 27.34 -12.82 4.60
C ALA A 489 27.60 -11.99 5.87
N LYS A 490 28.87 -11.91 6.28
CA LYS A 490 29.25 -10.97 7.33
C LYS A 490 28.85 -9.58 6.90
N ALA A 491 28.12 -8.88 7.78
CA ALA A 491 27.82 -7.49 7.58
C ALA A 491 29.13 -6.72 7.55
N GLU A 492 29.34 -5.90 6.53
CA GLU A 492 30.46 -4.97 6.54
C GLU A 492 30.27 -4.03 7.74
N GLU A 493 31.33 -3.90 8.55
CA GLU A 493 31.33 -2.93 9.63
C GLU A 493 31.11 -1.54 9.01
N THR A 494 30.01 -0.89 9.34
CA THR A 494 29.70 0.46 8.90
C THR A 494 29.73 1.42 10.06
N TYR A 495 30.22 2.62 9.82
CA TYR A 495 30.35 3.65 10.83
C TYR A 495 29.71 4.94 10.33
N ALA A 496 28.99 5.61 11.23
CA ALA A 496 28.43 6.92 10.94
C ALA A 496 29.54 7.97 10.88
N VAL A 497 29.50 8.85 9.88
CA VAL A 497 30.38 10.00 9.78
C VAL A 497 29.52 11.27 9.84
N THR A 498 29.64 11.99 10.94
CA THR A 498 29.03 13.32 11.08
C THR A 498 30.08 14.39 10.81
N PHE A 499 29.64 15.54 10.29
CA PHE A 499 30.53 16.68 10.14
C PHE A 499 29.76 18.00 10.27
N SER A 500 30.49 18.97 10.81
CA SER A 500 29.96 20.30 11.07
C SER A 500 31.06 21.35 10.95
N LYS A 501 30.66 22.60 10.87
CA LYS A 501 31.56 23.74 10.89
C LYS A 501 31.24 24.70 12.03
N GLU A 502 32.23 25.45 12.44
CA GLU A 502 32.08 26.61 13.32
C GLU A 502 32.79 27.80 12.70
N GLY A 503 32.18 28.97 12.72
CA GLY A 503 32.64 30.15 11.99
C GLY A 503 32.11 30.23 10.55
N GLU A 504 32.59 31.24 9.81
CA GLU A 504 32.10 31.57 8.48
C GLU A 504 32.96 30.95 7.37
N GLY A 505 32.38 29.99 6.67
CA GLY A 505 33.01 29.24 5.59
C GLY A 505 32.05 28.18 5.07
N LYS A 506 32.49 27.40 4.10
CA LYS A 506 31.76 26.26 3.51
C LYS A 506 32.53 24.99 3.81
N LEU A 507 31.80 23.94 4.22
CA LEU A 507 32.32 22.59 4.41
C LEU A 507 31.61 21.66 3.46
N THR A 508 32.35 20.89 2.71
CA THR A 508 31.86 19.83 1.84
C THR A 508 32.58 18.53 2.12
N ALA A 509 31.90 17.44 1.88
CA ALA A 509 32.48 16.10 1.98
C ALA A 509 32.12 15.28 0.74
N THR A 510 33.05 14.44 0.28
CA THR A 510 32.85 13.56 -0.86
C THR A 510 33.42 12.16 -0.59
N VAL A 511 32.78 11.14 -1.18
CA VAL A 511 33.27 9.78 -1.27
C VAL A 511 33.33 9.41 -2.75
N ASP A 512 34.50 9.01 -3.24
CA ASP A 512 34.74 8.72 -4.66
C ASP A 512 34.26 9.85 -5.60
N GLY A 513 34.46 11.10 -5.17
CA GLY A 513 34.06 12.28 -5.92
C GLY A 513 32.56 12.62 -5.93
N LYS A 514 31.73 11.82 -5.19
CA LYS A 514 30.29 12.08 -5.05
C LYS A 514 30.01 12.80 -3.74
N PRO A 515 29.06 13.78 -3.72
CA PRO A 515 28.68 14.46 -2.50
C PRO A 515 28.27 13.48 -1.39
N PHE A 516 28.77 13.73 -0.18
CA PHE A 516 28.52 12.93 1.00
C PHE A 516 27.75 13.75 2.04
N THR A 517 26.71 13.18 2.62
CA THR A 517 25.83 13.86 3.59
C THR A 517 26.22 13.49 5.02
N SER A 518 26.28 14.49 5.91
CA SER A 518 26.56 14.28 7.34
C SER A 518 25.55 13.32 7.98
N GLY A 519 26.04 12.38 8.77
CA GLY A 519 25.23 11.32 9.41
C GLY A 519 25.08 10.04 8.58
N THR A 520 25.63 9.99 7.38
CA THR A 520 25.61 8.77 6.55
C THR A 520 26.57 7.71 7.10
N PHE A 521 26.14 6.44 7.00
CA PHE A 521 26.97 5.29 7.34
C PHE A 521 27.80 4.87 6.13
N VAL A 522 29.06 4.57 6.34
CA VAL A 522 30.00 4.06 5.33
C VAL A 522 30.74 2.84 5.84
N ALA A 523 31.15 1.97 4.92
CA ALA A 523 31.94 0.79 5.25
C ALA A 523 33.29 1.18 5.88
N LYS A 524 33.79 0.35 6.79
CA LYS A 524 35.14 0.46 7.34
C LYS A 524 36.17 0.53 6.22
N GLY A 525 37.09 1.46 6.33
CA GLY A 525 38.12 1.71 5.32
C GLY A 525 37.72 2.70 4.23
N THR A 526 36.46 3.16 4.18
CA THR A 526 36.03 4.21 3.24
C THR A 526 36.83 5.48 3.47
N LYS A 527 37.29 6.08 2.38
CA LYS A 527 37.98 7.38 2.41
C LYS A 527 36.99 8.49 2.13
N VAL A 528 36.81 9.38 3.11
CA VAL A 528 35.96 10.57 2.99
C VAL A 528 36.88 11.78 2.86
N LEU A 529 36.79 12.50 1.74
CA LEU A 529 37.49 13.76 1.51
C LEU A 529 36.64 14.90 2.05
N PHE A 530 37.19 15.69 2.96
CA PHE A 530 36.60 16.92 3.49
C PHE A 530 37.31 18.12 2.86
N GLU A 531 36.54 19.10 2.43
CA GLU A 531 37.01 20.32 1.87
C GLU A 531 36.34 21.51 2.55
N ALA A 532 37.14 22.44 3.02
CA ALA A 532 36.72 23.66 3.69
C ALA A 532 37.12 24.89 2.89
N GLU A 533 36.19 25.75 2.60
CA GLU A 533 36.37 27.01 1.92
C GLU A 533 36.02 28.15 2.88
N ALA A 534 37.03 28.87 3.39
CA ALA A 534 36.81 29.98 4.29
C ALA A 534 36.22 31.18 3.52
N PHE A 535 35.25 31.87 4.09
CA PHE A 535 34.72 33.10 3.51
C PHE A 535 35.67 34.26 3.74
N MET A 536 35.47 35.34 3.00
CA MET A 536 36.32 36.53 3.06
C MET A 536 36.47 37.02 4.52
N GLY A 537 37.70 37.17 4.97
CA GLY A 537 38.03 37.60 6.35
C GLY A 537 38.13 36.45 7.35
N TYR A 538 38.04 35.20 6.91
CA TYR A 538 38.21 34.02 7.75
C TYR A 538 39.32 33.11 7.20
N ASN A 539 39.89 32.29 8.07
CA ASN A 539 40.83 31.21 7.73
C ASN A 539 40.37 29.92 8.40
N VAL A 540 40.76 28.78 7.85
CA VAL A 540 40.62 27.48 8.54
C VAL A 540 41.64 27.48 9.69
N GLU A 541 41.12 27.47 10.94
CA GLU A 541 41.95 27.43 12.11
C GLU A 541 42.46 26.01 12.39
N LYS A 542 41.51 25.06 12.46
CA LYS A 542 41.83 23.69 12.81
C LYS A 542 40.70 22.73 12.37
N TRP A 543 41.05 21.47 12.33
CA TRP A 543 40.14 20.39 12.19
C TRP A 543 40.14 19.52 13.45
N LEU A 544 39.00 19.07 13.88
CA LEU A 544 38.87 18.07 14.94
C LEU A 544 38.24 16.81 14.34
N VAL A 545 38.73 15.66 14.75
CA VAL A 545 38.09 14.36 14.54
C VAL A 545 37.84 13.74 15.91
N ASN A 546 36.56 13.50 16.21
CA ASN A 546 36.14 13.01 17.53
C ASN A 546 36.63 13.88 18.70
N GLY A 547 36.69 15.19 18.49
CA GLY A 547 37.15 16.16 19.49
C GLY A 547 38.67 16.33 19.59
N GLU A 548 39.45 15.49 18.91
CA GLU A 548 40.92 15.60 18.88
C GLU A 548 41.38 16.36 17.64
N ALA A 549 42.31 17.31 17.85
CA ALA A 549 42.89 18.06 16.74
C ALA A 549 43.75 17.16 15.87
N ILE A 550 43.49 17.15 14.57
CA ILE A 550 44.36 16.45 13.66
C ILE A 550 45.59 17.34 13.34
N PRO A 551 46.80 16.74 13.24
CA PRO A 551 48.01 17.48 12.89
C PRO A 551 47.95 17.85 11.42
N VAL A 552 47.33 18.97 11.12
CA VAL A 552 47.32 19.60 9.80
C VAL A 552 48.08 20.91 9.87
N HIS A 553 48.73 21.29 8.80
CA HIS A 553 49.27 22.65 8.68
C HIS A 553 48.11 23.64 8.76
N TRP A 554 48.29 24.74 9.47
CA TRP A 554 47.32 25.81 9.51
C TRP A 554 46.96 26.23 8.07
N ALA A 555 45.72 26.60 7.86
CA ALA A 555 45.14 26.88 6.55
C ALA A 555 44.97 25.66 5.61
N GLN A 556 45.12 24.42 6.09
CA GLN A 556 44.85 23.27 5.23
C GLN A 556 43.37 23.19 4.93
N ALA A 557 43.02 23.45 3.66
CA ALA A 557 41.62 23.52 3.21
C ALA A 557 40.97 22.15 3.03
N SER A 558 41.73 21.05 3.06
CA SER A 558 41.16 19.71 2.89
C SER A 558 41.96 18.63 3.60
N PHE A 559 41.29 17.55 4.00
CA PHE A 559 41.94 16.33 4.42
C PHE A 559 41.06 15.09 4.12
N THR A 560 41.69 13.93 4.12
CA THR A 560 40.98 12.67 3.89
C THR A 560 40.95 11.84 5.18
N LEU A 561 39.77 11.51 5.62
CA LEU A 561 39.56 10.56 6.73
C LEU A 561 39.40 9.15 6.19
N THR A 562 40.19 8.20 6.68
CA THR A 562 39.89 6.78 6.51
C THR A 562 39.03 6.33 7.70
N VAL A 563 37.79 5.92 7.41
CA VAL A 563 36.78 5.61 8.44
C VAL A 563 37.04 4.22 9.02
N ASP A 564 37.42 4.13 10.27
CA ASP A 564 37.62 2.89 11.01
C ASP A 564 36.70 2.76 12.25
N LYS A 565 36.00 3.82 12.58
CA LYS A 565 35.02 3.95 13.68
C LYS A 565 34.07 5.11 13.40
N THR A 566 32.97 5.18 14.15
CA THR A 566 32.09 6.33 14.13
C THR A 566 32.90 7.62 14.34
N SER A 567 32.76 8.56 13.45
CA SER A 567 33.60 9.74 13.39
C SER A 567 32.76 11.01 13.30
N ASP A 568 33.14 11.98 14.12
CA ASP A 568 32.60 13.34 14.09
C ASP A 568 33.73 14.29 13.67
N VAL A 569 33.55 14.96 12.54
CA VAL A 569 34.52 15.86 11.96
C VAL A 569 34.03 17.29 12.10
N LYS A 570 34.87 18.15 12.67
CA LYS A 570 34.54 19.57 12.82
C LYS A 570 35.67 20.45 12.29
N VAL A 571 35.31 21.41 11.46
CA VAL A 571 36.23 22.45 11.02
C VAL A 571 35.91 23.78 11.70
N PHE A 572 36.93 24.49 12.07
CA PHE A 572 36.82 25.83 12.67
C PHE A 572 37.36 26.87 11.71
N PHE A 573 36.56 27.88 11.48
CA PHE A 573 36.94 29.09 10.74
C PHE A 573 37.08 30.23 11.76
N VAL A 574 38.20 30.84 11.75
CA VAL A 574 38.52 31.97 12.64
C VAL A 574 38.63 33.26 11.81
N VAL A 575 38.16 34.35 12.39
CA VAL A 575 38.38 35.68 11.79
C VAL A 575 39.87 35.90 11.63
N CYS A 576 40.28 36.32 10.46
CA CYS A 576 41.66 36.83 10.24
C CYS A 576 41.78 38.15 10.98
N ASP A 577 41.95 38.13 12.32
CA ASP A 577 42.34 39.32 13.05
C ASP A 577 43.73 39.77 12.57
N ALA A 578 43.91 41.08 12.46
CA ALA A 578 45.17 41.70 12.10
C ALA A 578 46.29 41.08 12.94
N ILE A 579 47.26 40.52 12.25
CA ILE A 579 48.45 39.84 12.75
C ILE A 579 48.77 40.14 14.20
N ASP A 580 48.70 39.11 15.03
CA ASP A 580 49.72 39.03 16.09
C ASP A 580 51.07 38.94 15.39
N ALA A 581 51.91 39.91 15.62
CA ALA A 581 53.22 40.01 15.01
C ALA A 581 53.93 38.65 15.10
N VAL A 582 53.96 37.92 14.00
CA VAL A 582 54.77 36.72 13.87
C VAL A 582 56.18 37.20 14.13
N SER A 583 56.61 36.89 15.30
CA SER A 583 57.91 37.16 15.88
C SER A 583 58.75 38.19 15.09
N ALA A 584 58.58 39.43 15.46
CA ALA A 584 59.26 40.62 14.94
C ALA A 584 60.80 40.53 15.02
N THR A 585 61.34 39.33 15.00
CA THR A 585 62.77 39.06 15.13
C THR A 585 63.45 38.61 13.84
N ARG A 586 62.71 38.19 12.80
CA ARG A 586 63.35 37.68 11.57
C ARG A 586 63.27 38.63 10.40
N TYR A 587 62.13 39.29 10.18
CA TYR A 587 61.94 40.20 9.05
C TYR A 587 61.54 41.59 9.51
N GLN A 588 62.04 42.61 8.83
CA GLN A 588 61.59 44.01 8.99
C GLN A 588 60.70 44.36 7.79
N ILE A 589 59.44 44.67 8.04
CA ILE A 589 58.46 45.04 7.04
C ILE A 589 58.13 46.53 7.24
N ALA A 590 58.42 47.36 6.24
CA ALA A 590 58.06 48.74 6.24
C ALA A 590 57.13 49.06 5.06
N GLN A 591 56.06 49.78 5.35
CA GLN A 591 55.06 50.17 4.35
C GLN A 591 54.98 51.69 4.22
N THR A 592 54.95 52.18 2.98
CA THR A 592 54.59 53.55 2.64
C THR A 592 53.37 53.53 1.72
N ASP A 593 52.81 54.67 1.35
CA ASP A 593 51.67 54.75 0.40
C ASP A 593 51.99 54.18 -0.98
N GLN A 594 53.22 53.93 -1.31
CA GLN A 594 53.65 53.48 -2.64
C GLN A 594 54.48 52.19 -2.63
N THR A 595 55.05 51.84 -1.51
CA THR A 595 55.99 50.70 -1.43
C THR A 595 55.79 49.86 -0.15
N LEU A 596 56.05 48.55 -0.32
CA LEU A 596 56.15 47.58 0.79
C LEU A 596 57.59 47.02 0.75
N THR A 597 58.40 47.35 1.76
CA THR A 597 59.81 46.92 1.86
C THR A 597 59.91 45.78 2.88
N VAL A 598 60.57 44.70 2.47
CA VAL A 598 60.82 43.50 3.33
C VAL A 598 62.35 43.34 3.41
N LEU A 599 62.91 43.36 4.61
CA LEU A 599 64.32 43.17 4.93
C LEU A 599 64.57 42.05 5.91
N GLY A 600 65.72 41.42 5.90
CA GLY A 600 66.13 40.35 6.74
C GLY A 600 65.82 38.97 6.15
N THR A 601 65.54 38.89 4.85
CA THR A 601 65.35 37.67 4.10
C THR A 601 66.68 37.04 3.63
N ALA A 602 66.66 35.69 3.43
CA ALA A 602 67.79 35.06 2.78
C ALA A 602 67.84 35.41 1.30
N ALA A 603 69.03 35.44 0.68
CA ALA A 603 69.22 35.90 -0.71
C ALA A 603 68.41 35.13 -1.76
N ASN A 604 68.03 33.93 -1.46
CA ASN A 604 67.20 33.03 -2.31
C ASN A 604 65.75 32.82 -1.78
N GLU A 605 65.38 33.53 -0.73
CA GLU A 605 64.04 33.44 -0.15
C GLU A 605 63.09 34.28 -1.01
N THR A 606 61.98 33.67 -1.41
CA THR A 606 60.96 34.31 -2.25
C THR A 606 60.02 35.16 -1.42
N ILE A 607 59.72 36.35 -1.93
CA ILE A 607 58.68 37.22 -1.38
C ILE A 607 57.59 37.33 -2.43
N GLY A 608 56.34 37.13 -2.03
CA GLY A 608 55.18 37.27 -2.91
C GLY A 608 54.05 38.04 -2.20
N LEU A 609 53.53 39.07 -2.86
CA LEU A 609 52.30 39.72 -2.41
C LEU A 609 51.14 39.21 -3.22
N TYR A 610 50.09 38.76 -2.55
CA TYR A 610 48.95 38.12 -3.15
C TYR A 610 47.64 38.80 -2.73
N THR A 611 46.64 38.77 -3.60
CA THR A 611 45.27 39.12 -3.25
C THR A 611 44.72 38.09 -2.29
N LEU A 612 43.58 38.38 -1.63
CA LEU A 612 42.87 37.41 -0.79
C LEU A 612 42.42 36.15 -1.55
N THR A 613 42.32 36.22 -2.86
CA THR A 613 41.98 35.08 -3.73
C THR A 613 43.21 34.28 -4.18
N GLY A 614 44.40 34.59 -3.63
CA GLY A 614 45.64 33.89 -3.95
C GLY A 614 46.29 34.31 -5.27
N THR A 615 45.83 35.37 -5.93
CA THR A 615 46.46 35.87 -7.17
C THR A 615 47.71 36.69 -6.82
N PRO A 616 48.89 36.33 -7.34
CA PRO A 616 50.10 37.12 -7.09
C PRO A 616 50.00 38.49 -7.76
N VAL A 617 50.30 39.54 -7.00
CA VAL A 617 50.29 40.93 -7.49
C VAL A 617 51.69 41.53 -7.55
N ALA A 618 52.65 41.03 -6.77
CA ALA A 618 54.05 41.37 -6.86
C ALA A 618 54.87 40.21 -6.26
N THR A 619 56.05 39.96 -6.83
CA THR A 619 57.01 38.96 -6.37
C THR A 619 58.45 39.48 -6.44
N ALA A 620 59.28 39.04 -5.48
CA ALA A 620 60.71 39.36 -5.45
C ALA A 620 61.47 38.21 -4.76
N THR A 621 62.76 38.29 -4.66
CA THR A 621 63.64 37.32 -3.98
C THR A 621 64.68 38.07 -3.15
N GLY A 622 64.95 37.61 -1.95
CA GLY A 622 65.82 38.32 -1.01
C GLY A 622 65.22 39.62 -0.49
N ASP A 623 66.01 40.45 0.19
CA ASP A 623 65.56 41.75 0.66
C ASP A 623 65.07 42.60 -0.51
N ALA A 624 63.79 43.01 -0.44
CA ALA A 624 63.18 43.67 -1.62
C ALA A 624 62.16 44.75 -1.20
N THR A 625 61.93 45.66 -2.13
CA THR A 625 60.86 46.66 -2.06
C THR A 625 59.88 46.42 -3.20
N LEU A 626 58.66 46.06 -2.85
CA LEU A 626 57.54 45.82 -3.78
C LEU A 626 56.80 47.15 -4.01
N SER A 627 56.47 47.46 -5.25
CA SER A 627 55.60 48.59 -5.56
C SER A 627 54.13 48.23 -5.29
N ILE A 628 53.46 49.07 -4.53
CA ILE A 628 52.03 48.92 -4.18
C ILE A 628 51.19 50.10 -4.65
N ALA A 629 51.81 51.09 -5.33
CA ALA A 629 51.20 52.38 -5.73
C ALA A 629 49.95 52.19 -6.65
N GLN A 630 49.84 51.10 -7.37
CA GLN A 630 48.75 50.82 -8.31
C GLN A 630 47.74 49.76 -7.75
N LEU A 631 47.95 49.27 -6.51
CA LEU A 631 47.08 48.29 -5.92
C LEU A 631 45.92 48.98 -5.24
N PRO A 632 44.67 48.42 -5.35
CA PRO A 632 43.54 48.94 -4.61
C PRO A 632 43.74 48.84 -3.08
N ALA A 633 43.24 49.83 -2.35
CA ALA A 633 43.23 49.76 -0.90
C ALA A 633 42.47 48.50 -0.47
N GLY A 634 43.07 47.70 0.41
CA GLY A 634 42.50 46.42 0.83
C GLY A 634 43.51 45.56 1.58
N VAL A 635 43.07 44.34 1.85
CA VAL A 635 43.88 43.32 2.54
C VAL A 635 44.59 42.44 1.52
N TYR A 636 45.87 42.20 1.72
CA TYR A 636 46.74 41.37 0.90
C TYR A 636 47.49 40.38 1.79
N HIS A 637 47.98 39.31 1.21
CA HIS A 637 48.84 38.33 1.88
C HIS A 637 50.25 38.46 1.34
N LEU A 638 51.22 38.74 2.23
CA LEU A 638 52.62 38.76 1.94
C LEU A 638 53.26 37.44 2.33
N GLN A 639 53.74 36.68 1.38
CA GLN A 639 54.53 35.48 1.59
C GLN A 639 56.01 35.85 1.65
N ILE A 640 56.72 35.32 2.67
CA ILE A 640 58.18 35.44 2.78
C ILE A 640 58.73 34.04 3.04
N GLY A 641 59.29 33.40 2.02
CA GLY A 641 59.62 31.98 2.09
C GLY A 641 58.39 31.12 2.39
N ASN A 642 58.37 30.46 3.56
CA ASN A 642 57.25 29.68 4.02
C ASN A 642 56.31 30.46 4.95
N ASP A 643 56.65 31.67 5.34
CA ASP A 643 55.89 32.50 6.27
C ASP A 643 54.90 33.40 5.51
N TRP A 644 53.74 33.61 6.06
CA TRP A 644 52.69 34.46 5.50
C TRP A 644 52.33 35.58 6.46
N VAL A 645 52.26 36.77 5.92
CA VAL A 645 51.97 38.00 6.68
C VAL A 645 50.82 38.74 6.03
N LYS A 646 49.81 39.13 6.79
CA LYS A 646 48.72 39.97 6.31
C LYS A 646 49.19 41.41 6.20
N VAL A 647 48.96 42.04 5.08
CA VAL A 647 49.29 43.45 4.84
C VAL A 647 48.00 44.17 4.46
N THR A 648 47.76 45.34 5.05
CA THR A 648 46.67 46.23 4.63
C THR A 648 47.25 47.39 3.87
N LEU A 649 46.90 47.51 2.59
CA LEU A 649 47.35 48.61 1.72
C LEU A 649 46.31 49.70 1.69
#